data_d26e609bd65c56cccec9017a8ab4670f
#
_entry.id   d26e609bd65c56cccec9017a8ab4670f
#
_cell.length_a   1.000
_cell.length_b   1.000
_cell.length_c   1.000
_cell.angle_alpha   90.00
_cell.angle_beta   90.00
_cell.angle_gamma   90.00
#
_symmetry.space_group_name_H-M   'P 1'
#
loop_
_entity.id
_entity.type
_entity.pdbx_description
1 polymer ?
#
loop_
_entity_poly.entity_id
_entity_poly.type
_entity_poly.pdbx_seq_one_letter_code
_entity_poly.pdbx_strand_id
1 'polypeptide(L)'
;MTQKEKHFEEYAALATLPLRDVVVYPHMVLPLFVGRPKSIAALENAITREEPVFLLAQTDAAVEEPVAADLYQTGTVAQVLQVLKLPDGTVKVLVEGLYRGRVLTIEDTGGLFVSHIEAVVEEDTGGNTDLEAVRLTLLAQFEQYAKLNKKIPAEIIGSINGIAENSRLTDTVAAHLQLKLAQRQQILEIPEIGKRMEFLLAKLESELDIMQAEKRIRGRVKRQMEKSQREYYLNEQIKAIHKELGEEDENGELDALEAGIKKAGMTKEAEEKCLSELKKLKMMPPMSAESTVVRNYIDTLLGLPWKKKSRVSKDIAKAGLVLDADHYGLEKVKERILEYLAVQKRMDKLKGPILCLVGPPGVGKTSLGESIAKATGRKYVRMALGGVRDESEIRGHRRTYIGSMPGKILQNMAKAGVRNPLFLLDEIDKLGSDFRGDPASALLEVLDHEQNNKFADHYAEVDYDLSDVMFIATSNSLNIPTPLLDRMEIIRLSGYTEDEKINIAMQYLVPKQMKRNGVKEGELVVEESAVRDIIRYYTREAGVRSLDREIAKICRKVVMQITLNEDKKRLSETKKTSKAKPRAVKVNEKNLHDYLGVRRFDYGVAESENRIGQVTGLAWTEVGGELLTVEAAALPGKGMIQCTGQLGDVMKESVSAAWSVVRSRAESVGLAPDFYEKKDIHVHVPEGATPKDGPSAGIAMTLAMVSAFTKIPVRADVAMTGEITLRGEVLPIGGLKEKLLAALRGGIKHVLIPKDNVKDLEEIPENVKTGLTIHPVKWIDEVLALGLESRPESWAEPSAAEAAAESASKPKPRSRAIKH
;
A
#
# COMPACT_ATOMS: atom_id res chain seq x y z
N MET A 1 -60.53 8.06 19.09
CA MET A 1 -60.79 9.11 18.08
C MET A 1 -59.67 9.08 17.08
N THR A 2 -59.94 8.46 16.00
CA THR A 2 -59.43 8.50 14.63
C THR A 2 -58.04 9.10 14.40
N GLN A 3 -57.05 8.21 14.29
CA GLN A 3 -55.84 8.41 13.57
C GLN A 3 -56.20 8.61 12.08
N LYS A 4 -55.81 9.76 11.53
CA LYS A 4 -55.73 9.95 10.11
C LYS A 4 -54.64 9.02 9.59
N GLU A 5 -54.99 7.97 8.89
CA GLU A 5 -54.16 7.23 7.99
C GLU A 5 -53.67 8.23 6.95
N LYS A 6 -52.37 8.62 7.04
CA LYS A 6 -51.70 9.36 5.98
C LYS A 6 -51.52 8.37 4.82
N HIS A 7 -52.31 8.50 3.76
CA HIS A 7 -52.01 7.90 2.48
C HIS A 7 -50.63 8.37 2.07
N PHE A 8 -49.66 7.48 2.07
CA PHE A 8 -48.37 7.71 1.45
C PHE A 8 -48.63 7.69 -0.05
N GLU A 9 -48.39 8.81 -0.74
CA GLU A 9 -48.36 8.83 -2.20
C GLU A 9 -47.21 7.94 -2.64
N GLU A 10 -47.50 6.92 -3.43
CA GLU A 10 -46.56 5.90 -3.88
C GLU A 10 -45.46 6.51 -4.77
N TYR A 11 -45.74 7.66 -5.42
CA TYR A 11 -44.82 8.44 -6.24
C TYR A 11 -45.00 9.93 -5.94
N ALA A 12 -43.95 10.54 -5.39
CA ALA A 12 -43.92 11.96 -5.08
C ALA A 12 -42.78 12.66 -5.81
N ALA A 13 -43.05 13.86 -6.37
CA ALA A 13 -42.03 14.75 -6.93
C ALA A 13 -41.68 15.79 -5.87
N LEU A 14 -40.53 15.68 -5.21
CA LEU A 14 -40.14 16.52 -4.09
C LEU A 14 -38.90 17.35 -4.37
N ALA A 15 -38.86 18.56 -3.83
CA ALA A 15 -37.65 19.37 -3.82
C ALA A 15 -36.55 18.67 -3.02
N THR A 16 -35.38 18.51 -3.65
CA THR A 16 -34.28 17.69 -3.09
C THR A 16 -33.18 18.55 -2.52
N LEU A 17 -32.76 18.22 -1.31
CA LEU A 17 -31.70 18.90 -0.57
C LEU A 17 -30.46 17.98 -0.49
N PRO A 18 -29.40 18.25 -1.27
CA PRO A 18 -28.14 17.51 -1.19
C PRO A 18 -27.44 17.76 0.13
N LEU A 19 -27.14 16.69 0.90
CA LEU A 19 -26.42 16.75 2.17
C LEU A 19 -24.97 16.31 1.96
N ARG A 20 -24.03 17.11 2.47
CA ARG A 20 -22.61 16.91 2.22
C ARG A 20 -22.01 15.72 2.98
N ASP A 21 -22.31 15.65 4.28
CA ASP A 21 -21.63 14.74 5.25
C ASP A 21 -22.59 14.12 6.26
N VAL A 22 -23.88 14.25 6.04
CA VAL A 22 -24.93 13.79 6.95
C VAL A 22 -25.91 12.88 6.22
N VAL A 23 -26.27 11.78 6.85
CA VAL A 23 -27.41 10.94 6.49
C VAL A 23 -28.49 11.12 7.55
N VAL A 24 -29.70 11.44 7.13
CA VAL A 24 -30.86 11.64 8.00
C VAL A 24 -31.69 10.36 7.97
N TYR A 25 -32.03 9.84 9.14
CA TYR A 25 -32.93 8.68 9.26
C TYR A 25 -34.37 9.13 9.53
N PRO A 26 -35.37 8.29 9.24
CA PRO A 26 -36.72 8.50 9.71
C PRO A 26 -36.80 8.77 11.22
N HIS A 27 -37.74 9.61 11.65
CA HIS A 27 -37.91 10.03 13.04
C HIS A 27 -36.75 10.78 13.70
N MET A 28 -35.72 11.12 12.90
CA MET A 28 -34.60 11.91 13.37
C MET A 28 -34.91 13.41 13.22
N VAL A 29 -34.74 14.15 14.31
CA VAL A 29 -34.85 15.62 14.30
C VAL A 29 -33.45 16.22 14.42
N LEU A 30 -33.04 16.99 13.45
CA LEU A 30 -31.72 17.62 13.49
C LEU A 30 -31.68 18.98 12.79
N PRO A 31 -30.81 19.90 13.25
CA PRO A 31 -30.57 21.15 12.56
C PRO A 31 -29.59 20.95 11.39
N LEU A 32 -29.95 21.45 10.23
CA LEU A 32 -29.09 21.51 9.05
C LEU A 32 -28.71 22.97 8.76
N PHE A 33 -27.49 23.18 8.29
CA PHE A 33 -27.02 24.48 7.82
C PHE A 33 -26.93 24.44 6.29
N VAL A 34 -27.75 25.24 5.64
CA VAL A 34 -27.90 25.26 4.19
C VAL A 34 -27.36 26.58 3.67
N GLY A 35 -26.31 26.52 2.86
CA GLY A 35 -25.63 27.69 2.30
C GLY A 35 -25.60 27.73 0.77
N ARG A 36 -25.89 26.59 0.10
CA ARG A 36 -25.85 26.52 -1.37
C ARG A 36 -27.11 27.14 -1.99
N PRO A 37 -26.97 27.95 -3.06
CA PRO A 37 -28.13 28.61 -3.70
C PRO A 37 -29.23 27.63 -4.12
N LYS A 38 -28.88 26.51 -4.77
CA LYS A 38 -29.84 25.47 -5.18
C LYS A 38 -30.56 24.82 -3.98
N SER A 39 -29.86 24.62 -2.89
CA SER A 39 -30.41 24.04 -1.67
C SER A 39 -31.34 25.01 -0.93
N ILE A 40 -31.02 26.31 -0.93
CA ILE A 40 -31.88 27.34 -0.36
C ILE A 40 -33.16 27.46 -1.20
N ALA A 41 -33.04 27.46 -2.54
CA ALA A 41 -34.20 27.48 -3.44
C ALA A 41 -35.13 26.25 -3.26
N ALA A 42 -34.53 25.05 -3.05
CA ALA A 42 -35.28 23.84 -2.76
C ALA A 42 -36.08 23.95 -1.44
N LEU A 43 -35.46 24.50 -0.39
CA LEU A 43 -36.12 24.76 0.88
C LEU A 43 -37.25 25.80 0.75
N GLU A 44 -37.01 26.91 0.07
CA GLU A 44 -38.01 27.96 -0.12
C GLU A 44 -39.20 27.44 -0.93
N ASN A 45 -38.95 26.59 -1.93
CA ASN A 45 -39.99 25.95 -2.73
C ASN A 45 -40.87 25.04 -1.85
N ALA A 46 -40.23 24.16 -1.03
CA ALA A 46 -40.94 23.23 -0.18
C ALA A 46 -41.79 23.98 0.89
N ILE A 47 -41.22 25.03 1.51
CA ILE A 47 -41.92 25.83 2.49
C ILE A 47 -43.12 26.56 1.86
N THR A 48 -42.97 27.13 0.65
CA THR A 48 -44.04 27.86 -0.04
C THR A 48 -45.18 26.95 -0.42
N ARG A 49 -44.90 25.70 -0.70
CA ARG A 49 -45.91 24.68 -1.07
C ARG A 49 -46.45 23.89 0.09
N GLU A 50 -45.91 24.10 1.29
CA GLU A 50 -46.15 23.27 2.50
C GLU A 50 -45.89 21.77 2.27
N GLU A 51 -44.93 21.47 1.38
CA GLU A 51 -44.53 20.09 1.02
C GLU A 51 -43.30 19.67 1.80
N PRO A 52 -43.12 18.35 2.08
CA PRO A 52 -41.89 17.84 2.64
C PRO A 52 -40.71 18.00 1.67
N VAL A 53 -39.49 17.97 2.17
CA VAL A 53 -38.26 17.99 1.37
C VAL A 53 -37.66 16.58 1.32
N PHE A 54 -36.98 16.28 0.22
CA PHE A 54 -36.25 15.03 0.10
C PHE A 54 -34.77 15.27 0.43
N LEU A 55 -34.26 14.61 1.46
CA LEU A 55 -32.89 14.72 1.90
C LEU A 55 -32.04 13.59 1.33
N LEU A 56 -31.01 13.94 0.56
CA LEU A 56 -30.19 12.96 -0.15
C LEU A 56 -28.71 13.22 0.10
N ALA A 57 -27.98 12.25 0.60
CA ALA A 57 -26.56 12.41 0.87
C ALA A 57 -25.72 12.37 -0.41
N GLN A 58 -24.60 13.08 -0.41
CA GLN A 58 -23.59 13.01 -1.47
C GLN A 58 -22.71 11.77 -1.32
N THR A 59 -22.27 11.20 -2.43
CA THR A 59 -21.32 10.06 -2.43
C THR A 59 -19.92 10.49 -2.01
N ASP A 60 -19.53 11.72 -2.36
CA ASP A 60 -18.25 12.33 -1.96
C ASP A 60 -18.49 13.71 -1.32
N ALA A 61 -18.10 13.87 -0.09
CA ALA A 61 -18.20 15.13 0.65
C ALA A 61 -17.26 16.24 0.13
N ALA A 62 -16.27 15.92 -0.70
CA ALA A 62 -15.35 16.89 -1.28
C ALA A 62 -15.96 17.72 -2.41
N VAL A 63 -17.03 17.24 -3.04
CA VAL A 63 -17.70 17.93 -4.15
C VAL A 63 -18.49 19.12 -3.62
N GLU A 64 -18.13 20.34 -4.04
CA GLU A 64 -18.83 21.56 -3.59
C GLU A 64 -20.16 21.76 -4.30
N GLU A 65 -20.22 21.52 -5.61
CA GLU A 65 -21.43 21.62 -6.42
C GLU A 65 -21.80 20.24 -7.00
N PRO A 66 -22.58 19.43 -6.28
CA PRO A 66 -22.93 18.09 -6.74
C PRO A 66 -23.87 18.14 -7.92
N VAL A 67 -23.66 17.20 -8.85
CA VAL A 67 -24.63 16.87 -9.92
C VAL A 67 -25.44 15.63 -9.50
N ALA A 68 -26.47 15.30 -10.26
CA ALA A 68 -27.35 14.16 -9.93
C ALA A 68 -26.59 12.83 -9.76
N ALA A 69 -25.48 12.64 -10.47
CA ALA A 69 -24.64 11.45 -10.37
C ALA A 69 -23.81 11.35 -9.06
N ASP A 70 -23.62 12.47 -8.37
CA ASP A 70 -22.87 12.54 -7.11
C ASP A 70 -23.74 12.27 -5.89
N LEU A 71 -25.01 11.94 -6.08
CA LEU A 71 -25.98 11.71 -5.01
C LEU A 71 -26.32 10.22 -4.89
N TYR A 72 -26.55 9.76 -3.67
CA TYR A 72 -27.05 8.42 -3.44
C TYR A 72 -28.48 8.25 -3.99
N GLN A 73 -28.91 7.01 -4.18
CA GLN A 73 -30.25 6.72 -4.72
C GLN A 73 -31.34 6.54 -3.67
N THR A 74 -30.95 6.45 -2.40
CA THR A 74 -31.90 6.32 -1.29
C THR A 74 -31.68 7.46 -0.31
N GLY A 75 -32.74 8.14 0.03
CA GLY A 75 -32.74 9.25 0.96
C GLY A 75 -33.93 9.21 1.91
N THR A 76 -34.15 10.29 2.61
CA THR A 76 -35.24 10.44 3.59
C THR A 76 -36.14 11.62 3.22
N VAL A 77 -37.42 11.38 3.12
CA VAL A 77 -38.41 12.45 3.06
C VAL A 77 -38.54 13.07 4.44
N ALA A 78 -38.41 14.37 4.52
CA ALA A 78 -38.42 15.09 5.80
C ALA A 78 -39.33 16.29 5.79
N GLN A 79 -39.92 16.55 6.94
CA GLN A 79 -40.71 17.74 7.18
C GLN A 79 -39.85 18.87 7.74
N VAL A 80 -40.01 20.07 7.25
CA VAL A 80 -39.40 21.27 7.77
C VAL A 80 -40.18 21.76 8.99
N LEU A 81 -39.54 21.75 10.16
CA LEU A 81 -40.15 22.16 11.42
C LEU A 81 -39.96 23.66 11.72
N GLN A 82 -38.74 24.15 11.49
CA GLN A 82 -38.37 25.53 11.76
C GLN A 82 -37.26 25.99 10.81
N VAL A 83 -37.31 27.26 10.45
CA VAL A 83 -36.34 27.91 9.56
C VAL A 83 -35.89 29.20 10.22
N LEU A 84 -34.58 29.41 10.23
CA LEU A 84 -33.93 30.61 10.73
C LEU A 84 -32.89 31.08 9.70
N LYS A 85 -33.09 32.25 9.13
CA LYS A 85 -32.10 32.88 8.22
C LYS A 85 -31.02 33.57 9.08
N LEU A 86 -29.77 33.23 8.80
CA LEU A 86 -28.60 33.78 9.53
C LEU A 86 -28.06 35.03 8.78
N PRO A 87 -27.34 35.94 9.47
CA PRO A 87 -26.83 37.17 8.85
C PRO A 87 -25.79 36.95 7.74
N ASP A 88 -25.16 35.78 7.70
CA ASP A 88 -24.16 35.38 6.69
C ASP A 88 -24.78 34.82 5.41
N GLY A 89 -26.10 34.82 5.31
CA GLY A 89 -26.83 34.29 4.15
C GLY A 89 -27.10 32.78 4.23
N THR A 90 -26.58 32.07 5.22
CA THR A 90 -26.91 30.66 5.44
C THR A 90 -28.28 30.52 6.11
N VAL A 91 -28.95 29.41 5.82
CA VAL A 91 -30.26 29.08 6.42
C VAL A 91 -30.08 27.89 7.37
N LYS A 92 -30.37 28.11 8.66
CA LYS A 92 -30.48 27.03 9.61
C LYS A 92 -31.89 26.50 9.59
N VAL A 93 -32.05 25.22 9.25
CA VAL A 93 -33.35 24.56 9.17
C VAL A 93 -33.39 23.38 10.16
N LEU A 94 -34.46 23.25 10.89
CA LEU A 94 -34.74 22.07 11.71
C LEU A 94 -35.68 21.17 10.90
N VAL A 95 -35.20 19.93 10.65
CA VAL A 95 -35.96 18.94 9.85
C VAL A 95 -36.25 17.70 10.67
N GLU A 96 -37.38 17.07 10.38
CA GLU A 96 -37.74 15.76 10.93
C GLU A 96 -37.92 14.77 9.80
N GLY A 97 -37.16 13.67 9.82
CA GLY A 97 -37.30 12.59 8.84
C GLY A 97 -38.63 11.87 9.03
N LEU A 98 -39.35 11.63 7.93
CA LEU A 98 -40.64 10.96 7.92
C LEU A 98 -40.52 9.49 7.51
N TYR A 99 -40.05 9.23 6.32
CA TYR A 99 -39.88 7.88 5.76
C TYR A 99 -38.77 7.84 4.71
N ARG A 100 -38.36 6.63 4.33
CA ARG A 100 -37.36 6.37 3.30
C ARG A 100 -37.94 6.51 1.90
N GLY A 101 -37.22 7.16 1.01
CA GLY A 101 -37.55 7.28 -0.40
C GLY A 101 -36.44 6.77 -1.29
N ARG A 102 -36.75 6.05 -2.35
CA ARG A 102 -35.85 5.68 -3.41
C ARG A 102 -36.05 6.59 -4.59
N VAL A 103 -34.96 7.09 -5.13
CA VAL A 103 -34.96 7.95 -6.32
C VAL A 103 -35.29 7.12 -7.57
N LEU A 104 -36.25 7.57 -8.34
CA LEU A 104 -36.54 7.08 -9.69
C LEU A 104 -35.82 7.96 -10.73
N THR A 105 -35.96 9.27 -10.61
CA THR A 105 -35.28 10.26 -11.46
C THR A 105 -34.98 11.52 -10.67
N ILE A 106 -33.88 12.18 -11.01
CA ILE A 106 -33.52 13.50 -10.48
C ILE A 106 -33.49 14.48 -11.66
N GLU A 107 -34.28 15.51 -11.58
CA GLU A 107 -34.31 16.59 -12.56
C GLU A 107 -33.62 17.83 -12.00
N ASP A 108 -32.65 18.36 -12.74
CA ASP A 108 -32.04 19.66 -12.45
C ASP A 108 -32.77 20.74 -13.25
N THR A 109 -33.63 21.48 -12.58
CA THR A 109 -34.42 22.58 -13.24
C THR A 109 -33.60 23.87 -13.38
N GLY A 110 -32.24 23.78 -13.19
CA GLY A 110 -31.36 24.95 -13.26
C GLY A 110 -31.33 25.81 -11.98
N GLY A 111 -32.30 25.70 -11.13
CA GLY A 111 -32.41 26.45 -9.87
C GLY A 111 -32.50 25.57 -8.63
N LEU A 112 -33.03 24.36 -8.76
CA LEU A 112 -33.14 23.38 -7.70
C LEU A 112 -33.21 21.96 -8.26
N PHE A 113 -32.92 20.96 -7.45
CA PHE A 113 -33.15 19.56 -7.76
C PHE A 113 -34.56 19.15 -7.36
N VAL A 114 -35.24 18.44 -8.25
CA VAL A 114 -36.50 17.78 -7.98
C VAL A 114 -36.33 16.30 -8.23
N SER A 115 -36.60 15.49 -7.21
CA SER A 115 -36.52 14.03 -7.31
C SER A 115 -37.92 13.43 -7.36
N HIS A 116 -38.14 12.59 -8.35
CA HIS A 116 -39.27 11.66 -8.35
C HIS A 116 -38.88 10.45 -7.53
N ILE A 117 -39.61 10.20 -6.49
CA ILE A 117 -39.27 9.17 -5.50
C ILE A 117 -40.40 8.16 -5.32
N GLU A 118 -40.02 6.96 -5.01
CA GLU A 118 -40.89 5.88 -4.56
C GLU A 118 -40.68 5.67 -3.05
N ALA A 119 -41.74 5.57 -2.27
CA ALA A 119 -41.64 5.28 -0.85
C ALA A 119 -41.13 3.84 -0.64
N VAL A 120 -40.08 3.67 0.13
CA VAL A 120 -39.53 2.36 0.44
C VAL A 120 -40.38 1.72 1.53
N VAL A 121 -41.05 0.63 1.18
CA VAL A 121 -41.81 -0.17 2.14
C VAL A 121 -40.83 -0.96 3.00
N GLU A 122 -40.92 -0.80 4.29
CA GLU A 122 -40.12 -1.57 5.24
C GLU A 122 -40.69 -2.97 5.41
N GLU A 123 -39.79 -3.98 5.29
CA GLU A 123 -40.18 -5.39 5.39
C GLU A 123 -39.84 -5.91 6.79
N ASP A 124 -40.88 -6.35 7.50
CA ASP A 124 -40.72 -7.03 8.78
C ASP A 124 -40.86 -8.55 8.57
N THR A 125 -39.76 -9.14 8.02
CA THR A 125 -39.75 -10.56 7.59
C THR A 125 -39.21 -11.54 8.61
N GLY A 126 -38.89 -11.09 9.82
CA GLY A 126 -38.36 -11.94 10.90
C GLY A 126 -39.42 -12.63 11.73
N GLY A 127 -39.22 -13.89 12.08
CA GLY A 127 -40.00 -14.52 13.14
C GLY A 127 -39.89 -13.74 14.45
N ASN A 128 -40.98 -13.51 15.17
CA ASN A 128 -41.07 -12.62 16.34
C ASN A 128 -39.99 -12.89 17.43
N THR A 129 -39.45 -14.12 17.49
CA THR A 129 -38.46 -14.53 18.51
C THR A 129 -37.03 -14.14 18.17
N ASP A 130 -36.65 -14.22 16.91
CA ASP A 130 -35.27 -13.93 16.46
C ASP A 130 -35.02 -12.41 16.44
N LEU A 131 -35.99 -11.64 15.97
CA LEU A 131 -35.93 -10.17 16.00
C LEU A 131 -35.86 -9.61 17.43
N GLU A 132 -36.58 -10.20 18.37
CA GLU A 132 -36.54 -9.76 19.77
C GLU A 132 -35.18 -10.07 20.41
N ALA A 133 -34.55 -11.19 20.08
CA ALA A 133 -33.19 -11.53 20.54
C ALA A 133 -32.16 -10.53 20.03
N VAL A 134 -32.22 -10.20 18.73
CA VAL A 134 -31.34 -9.19 18.12
C VAL A 134 -31.57 -7.81 18.75
N ARG A 135 -32.82 -7.44 19.00
CA ARG A 135 -33.19 -6.20 19.66
C ARG A 135 -32.56 -6.07 21.04
N LEU A 136 -32.74 -7.10 21.88
CA LEU A 136 -32.19 -7.11 23.23
C LEU A 136 -30.65 -7.01 23.21
N THR A 137 -30.01 -7.70 22.27
CA THR A 137 -28.56 -7.65 22.09
C THR A 137 -28.12 -6.26 21.66
N LEU A 138 -28.82 -5.65 20.71
CA LEU A 138 -28.55 -4.29 20.23
C LEU A 138 -28.63 -3.26 21.36
N LEU A 139 -29.69 -3.34 22.19
CA LEU A 139 -29.87 -2.44 23.34
C LEU A 139 -28.74 -2.62 24.37
N ALA A 140 -28.38 -3.85 24.70
CA ALA A 140 -27.33 -4.15 25.67
C ALA A 140 -25.94 -3.65 25.17
N GLN A 141 -25.63 -3.85 23.91
CA GLN A 141 -24.36 -3.37 23.34
C GLN A 141 -24.37 -1.85 23.20
N PHE A 142 -25.47 -1.24 22.82
CA PHE A 142 -25.57 0.22 22.78
C PHE A 142 -25.41 0.86 24.16
N GLU A 143 -25.96 0.25 25.20
CA GLU A 143 -25.75 0.70 26.59
C GLU A 143 -24.24 0.65 26.97
N GLN A 144 -23.53 -0.41 26.57
CA GLN A 144 -22.08 -0.51 26.78
C GLN A 144 -21.31 0.58 26.00
N TYR A 145 -21.70 0.81 24.76
CA TYR A 145 -21.12 1.85 23.92
C TYR A 145 -21.33 3.24 24.51
N ALA A 146 -22.55 3.55 24.94
CA ALA A 146 -22.88 4.84 25.56
C ALA A 146 -22.13 5.06 26.88
N LYS A 147 -21.95 4.03 27.72
CA LYS A 147 -21.13 4.11 28.94
C LYS A 147 -19.65 4.40 28.66
N LEU A 148 -19.12 3.93 27.54
CA LEU A 148 -17.74 4.20 27.13
C LEU A 148 -17.58 5.54 26.41
N ASN A 149 -18.62 6.00 25.72
CA ASN A 149 -18.64 7.24 24.95
C ASN A 149 -19.21 8.41 25.76
N LYS A 150 -18.34 9.22 26.35
CA LYS A 150 -18.71 10.38 27.16
C LYS A 150 -19.52 11.46 26.43
N LYS A 151 -19.68 11.37 25.11
CA LYS A 151 -20.45 12.34 24.32
C LYS A 151 -21.98 12.03 24.30
N ILE A 152 -22.37 10.85 24.72
CA ILE A 152 -23.78 10.44 24.75
C ILE A 152 -24.33 10.67 26.15
N PRO A 153 -25.35 11.57 26.34
CA PRO A 153 -26.01 11.79 27.61
C PRO A 153 -26.72 10.54 28.08
N ALA A 154 -26.76 10.32 29.40
CA ALA A 154 -27.43 9.17 30.01
C ALA A 154 -28.95 9.12 29.74
N GLU A 155 -29.57 10.27 29.51
CA GLU A 155 -30.99 10.42 29.19
C GLU A 155 -31.36 9.74 27.86
N ILE A 156 -30.41 9.69 26.89
CA ILE A 156 -30.63 9.04 25.59
C ILE A 156 -30.78 7.53 25.74
N ILE A 157 -30.06 6.90 26.68
CA ILE A 157 -30.18 5.46 26.95
C ILE A 157 -31.62 5.13 27.42
N GLY A 158 -32.17 5.99 28.28
CA GLY A 158 -33.56 5.80 28.76
C GLY A 158 -34.61 5.95 27.67
N SER A 159 -34.44 6.93 26.78
CA SER A 159 -35.35 7.15 25.65
C SER A 159 -35.29 6.03 24.61
N ILE A 160 -34.10 5.49 24.32
CA ILE A 160 -33.93 4.37 23.36
C ILE A 160 -34.55 3.09 23.91
N ASN A 161 -34.40 2.79 25.20
CA ASN A 161 -35.03 1.62 25.83
C ASN A 161 -36.55 1.66 25.78
N GLY A 162 -37.15 2.87 25.70
CA GLY A 162 -38.59 3.05 25.60
C GLY A 162 -39.19 2.91 24.19
N ILE A 163 -38.37 2.77 23.15
CA ILE A 163 -38.83 2.64 21.76
C ILE A 163 -39.32 1.21 21.50
N ALA A 164 -40.62 1.07 21.25
CA ALA A 164 -41.27 -0.23 21.01
C ALA A 164 -41.07 -0.71 19.55
N GLU A 165 -40.99 0.19 18.59
CA GLU A 165 -40.89 -0.08 17.15
C GLU A 165 -39.45 -0.37 16.74
N ASN A 166 -39.20 -1.53 16.12
CA ASN A 166 -37.86 -1.98 15.75
C ASN A 166 -37.17 -1.09 14.70
N SER A 167 -37.91 -0.60 13.71
CA SER A 167 -37.39 0.31 12.70
C SER A 167 -36.88 1.61 13.33
N ARG A 168 -37.74 2.24 14.15
CA ARG A 168 -37.40 3.47 14.87
C ARG A 168 -36.24 3.29 15.85
N LEU A 169 -36.21 2.14 16.54
CA LEU A 169 -35.11 1.80 17.43
C LEU A 169 -33.78 1.77 16.67
N THR A 170 -33.76 1.04 15.56
CA THR A 170 -32.54 0.85 14.74
C THR A 170 -32.03 2.19 14.20
N ASP A 171 -32.91 3.01 13.69
CA ASP A 171 -32.59 4.33 13.14
C ASP A 171 -32.08 5.29 14.22
N THR A 172 -32.67 5.26 15.40
CA THR A 172 -32.24 6.07 16.55
C THR A 172 -30.86 5.65 17.03
N VAL A 173 -30.61 4.35 17.15
CA VAL A 173 -29.26 3.86 17.51
C VAL A 173 -28.24 4.24 16.46
N ALA A 174 -28.55 4.07 15.17
CA ALA A 174 -27.66 4.43 14.07
C ALA A 174 -27.27 5.91 14.07
N ALA A 175 -28.19 6.79 14.43
CA ALA A 175 -27.95 8.23 14.53
C ALA A 175 -26.89 8.60 15.59
N HIS A 176 -26.79 7.82 16.67
CA HIS A 176 -25.86 8.07 17.77
C HIS A 176 -24.49 7.36 17.62
N LEU A 177 -24.30 6.53 16.60
CA LEU A 177 -23.01 5.89 16.32
C LEU A 177 -22.09 6.79 15.49
N GLN A 178 -20.80 6.72 15.78
CA GLN A 178 -19.75 7.43 15.00
C GLN A 178 -19.35 6.62 13.77
N LEU A 179 -20.28 6.48 12.83
CA LEU A 179 -20.06 5.75 11.58
C LEU A 179 -19.63 6.69 10.45
N LYS A 180 -18.86 6.16 9.48
CA LYS A 180 -18.53 6.86 8.23
C LYS A 180 -19.80 7.06 7.38
N LEU A 181 -19.82 8.09 6.54
CA LEU A 181 -20.96 8.44 5.69
C LEU A 181 -21.49 7.23 4.90
N ALA A 182 -20.62 6.50 4.21
CA ALA A 182 -21.01 5.31 3.45
C ALA A 182 -21.66 4.21 4.30
N GLN A 183 -21.24 4.04 5.54
CA GLN A 183 -21.84 3.07 6.46
C GLN A 183 -23.22 3.51 6.96
N ARG A 184 -23.39 4.82 7.23
CA ARG A 184 -24.69 5.40 7.56
C ARG A 184 -25.67 5.25 6.42
N GLN A 185 -25.19 5.48 5.19
CA GLN A 185 -26.00 5.32 3.99
C GLN A 185 -26.41 3.87 3.77
N GLN A 186 -25.52 2.92 3.98
CA GLN A 186 -25.86 1.49 3.90
C GLN A 186 -26.99 1.10 4.87
N ILE A 187 -27.01 1.64 6.09
CA ILE A 187 -28.10 1.41 7.05
C ILE A 187 -29.43 1.98 6.53
N LEU A 188 -29.40 3.15 5.88
CA LEU A 188 -30.58 3.76 5.30
C LEU A 188 -31.15 2.94 4.14
N GLU A 189 -30.28 2.31 3.35
CA GLU A 189 -30.61 1.56 2.14
C GLU A 189 -31.20 0.17 2.40
N ILE A 190 -31.02 -0.39 3.59
CA ILE A 190 -31.53 -1.72 3.94
C ILE A 190 -33.02 -1.63 4.29
N PRO A 191 -33.96 -2.16 3.47
CA PRO A 191 -35.40 -2.08 3.75
C PRO A 191 -35.85 -3.11 4.80
N GLU A 192 -35.20 -4.26 4.88
CA GLU A 192 -35.52 -5.35 5.81
C GLU A 192 -35.00 -5.01 7.21
N ILE A 193 -35.89 -4.90 8.17
CA ILE A 193 -35.60 -4.44 9.54
C ILE A 193 -34.60 -5.39 10.23
N GLY A 194 -34.76 -6.69 10.08
CA GLY A 194 -33.90 -7.71 10.68
C GLY A 194 -32.44 -7.55 10.22
N LYS A 195 -32.21 -7.50 8.92
CA LYS A 195 -30.89 -7.33 8.34
C LYS A 195 -30.24 -5.98 8.70
N ARG A 196 -31.08 -4.92 8.81
CA ARG A 196 -30.62 -3.61 9.25
C ARG A 196 -30.13 -3.65 10.70
N MET A 197 -30.87 -4.34 11.58
CA MET A 197 -30.46 -4.54 12.97
C MET A 197 -29.17 -5.36 13.11
N GLU A 198 -29.05 -6.46 12.37
CA GLU A 198 -27.85 -7.29 12.35
C GLU A 198 -26.62 -6.50 11.84
N PHE A 199 -26.80 -5.75 10.75
CA PHE A 199 -25.73 -4.91 10.22
C PHE A 199 -25.29 -3.84 11.23
N LEU A 200 -26.25 -3.21 11.90
CA LEU A 200 -25.97 -2.20 12.93
C LEU A 200 -25.28 -2.84 14.14
N LEU A 201 -25.70 -4.02 14.55
CA LEU A 201 -25.08 -4.77 15.64
C LEU A 201 -23.60 -5.08 15.35
N ALA A 202 -23.30 -5.57 14.15
CA ALA A 202 -21.92 -5.84 13.74
C ALA A 202 -21.05 -4.57 13.74
N LYS A 203 -21.60 -3.42 13.35
CA LYS A 203 -20.89 -2.14 13.41
C LYS A 203 -20.67 -1.66 14.83
N LEU A 204 -21.65 -1.82 15.67
CA LEU A 204 -21.60 -1.46 17.09
C LEU A 204 -20.55 -2.29 17.84
N GLU A 205 -20.48 -3.59 17.55
CA GLU A 205 -19.45 -4.49 18.10
C GLU A 205 -18.04 -4.06 17.70
N SER A 206 -17.84 -3.74 16.42
CA SER A 206 -16.56 -3.22 15.93
C SER A 206 -16.14 -1.93 16.64
N GLU A 207 -17.07 -1.00 16.85
CA GLU A 207 -16.80 0.26 17.56
C GLU A 207 -16.49 0.04 19.04
N LEU A 208 -17.19 -0.89 19.69
CA LEU A 208 -16.92 -1.29 21.07
C LEU A 208 -15.52 -1.87 21.24
N ASP A 209 -15.07 -2.72 20.31
CA ASP A 209 -13.73 -3.30 20.33
C ASP A 209 -12.63 -2.24 20.20
N ILE A 210 -12.84 -1.27 19.31
CA ILE A 210 -11.93 -0.14 19.14
C ILE A 210 -11.85 0.69 20.43
N MET A 211 -12.97 1.05 21.02
CA MET A 211 -13.01 1.84 22.25
C MET A 211 -12.41 1.11 23.45
N GLN A 212 -12.61 -0.20 23.56
CA GLN A 212 -11.99 -1.03 24.59
C GLN A 212 -10.47 -1.13 24.40
N ALA A 213 -10.01 -1.24 23.14
CA ALA A 213 -8.59 -1.20 22.82
C ALA A 213 -7.95 0.15 23.18
N GLU A 214 -8.60 1.27 22.84
CA GLU A 214 -8.16 2.61 23.26
C GLU A 214 -8.09 2.75 24.79
N LYS A 215 -9.12 2.30 25.50
CA LYS A 215 -9.13 2.33 26.98
C LYS A 215 -7.97 1.52 27.58
N ARG A 216 -7.67 0.35 27.00
CA ARG A 216 -6.52 -0.48 27.42
C ARG A 216 -5.18 0.22 27.15
N ILE A 217 -5.05 0.86 25.99
CA ILE A 217 -3.84 1.62 25.62
C ILE A 217 -3.66 2.81 26.56
N ARG A 218 -4.70 3.63 26.75
CA ARG A 218 -4.67 4.77 27.69
C ARG A 218 -4.36 4.33 29.13
N GLY A 219 -4.94 3.22 29.58
CA GLY A 219 -4.65 2.66 30.90
C GLY A 219 -3.20 2.15 31.04
N ARG A 220 -2.59 1.67 29.93
CA ARG A 220 -1.18 1.27 29.91
C ARG A 220 -0.26 2.48 29.94
N VAL A 221 -0.55 3.48 29.12
CA VAL A 221 0.19 4.76 29.09
C VAL A 221 0.08 5.48 30.44
N LYS A 222 -1.11 5.54 31.05
CA LYS A 222 -1.28 6.15 32.38
C LYS A 222 -0.46 5.42 33.45
N ARG A 223 -0.50 4.09 33.47
CA ARG A 223 0.32 3.30 34.43
C ARG A 223 1.82 3.47 34.21
N GLN A 224 2.24 3.67 32.95
CA GLN A 224 3.64 3.93 32.61
C GLN A 224 4.06 5.33 33.06
N MET A 225 3.18 6.32 32.89
CA MET A 225 3.39 7.68 33.42
C MET A 225 3.41 7.70 34.94
N GLU A 226 2.46 7.01 35.60
CA GLU A 226 2.43 6.92 37.06
C GLU A 226 3.67 6.21 37.62
N LYS A 227 4.18 5.19 36.90
CA LYS A 227 5.45 4.51 37.25
C LYS A 227 6.63 5.46 37.12
N SER A 228 6.71 6.20 36.00
CA SER A 228 7.78 7.19 35.79
C SER A 228 7.69 8.35 36.79
N GLN A 229 6.47 8.82 37.11
CA GLN A 229 6.29 9.82 38.16
C GLN A 229 6.69 9.29 39.54
N ARG A 230 6.37 8.04 39.84
CA ARG A 230 6.75 7.42 41.13
C ARG A 230 8.27 7.17 41.20
N GLU A 231 8.90 6.77 40.09
CA GLU A 231 10.36 6.67 39.98
C GLU A 231 11.02 8.04 40.11
N TYR A 232 10.41 9.07 39.51
CA TYR A 232 10.86 10.46 39.67
C TYR A 232 10.73 10.92 41.13
N TYR A 233 9.56 10.66 41.76
CA TYR A 233 9.31 11.04 43.16
C TYR A 233 10.25 10.33 44.14
N LEU A 234 10.52 9.03 43.88
CA LEU A 234 11.50 8.27 44.68
C LEU A 234 12.92 8.79 44.47
N ASN A 235 13.30 9.14 43.25
CA ASN A 235 14.57 9.78 42.96
C ASN A 235 14.70 11.16 43.61
N GLU A 236 13.62 11.93 43.63
CA GLU A 236 13.61 13.20 44.37
C GLU A 236 13.69 13.03 45.89
N GLN A 237 13.02 12.01 46.44
CA GLN A 237 13.21 11.65 47.85
C GLN A 237 14.65 11.20 48.14
N ILE A 238 15.26 10.41 47.29
CA ILE A 238 16.64 10.03 47.40
C ILE A 238 17.57 11.24 47.34
N LYS A 239 17.32 12.18 46.43
CA LYS A 239 18.02 13.47 46.37
C LYS A 239 17.84 14.32 47.61
N ALA A 240 16.60 14.40 48.14
CA ALA A 240 16.32 15.11 49.39
C ALA A 240 17.05 14.47 50.59
N ILE A 241 17.11 13.15 50.62
CA ILE A 241 17.87 12.41 51.65
C ILE A 241 19.37 12.62 51.49
N HIS A 242 19.90 12.62 50.26
CA HIS A 242 21.31 12.98 49.99
C HIS A 242 21.63 14.40 50.38
N LYS A 243 20.68 15.36 50.18
CA LYS A 243 20.80 16.74 50.62
C LYS A 243 20.80 16.90 52.14
N GLU A 244 19.98 16.15 52.88
CA GLU A 244 19.99 16.09 54.35
C GLU A 244 21.22 15.41 54.90
N LEU A 245 21.87 14.52 54.15
CA LEU A 245 23.12 13.84 54.49
C LEU A 245 24.37 14.69 54.21
N GLY A 246 24.21 15.93 53.66
CA GLY A 246 25.33 16.87 53.51
C GLY A 246 26.15 16.71 52.24
N GLU A 247 25.67 16.00 51.23
CA GLU A 247 26.34 15.94 49.93
C GLU A 247 25.98 17.20 49.10
N GLU A 248 26.94 18.13 49.04
CA GLU A 248 26.92 19.38 48.20
C GLU A 248 26.98 19.00 46.72
N ASP A 249 25.83 18.89 45.98
CA ASP A 249 25.95 18.51 44.57
C ASP A 249 25.19 19.36 43.53
N GLU A 250 24.44 20.36 43.92
CA GLU A 250 23.83 21.20 42.86
C GLU A 250 24.85 22.14 42.17
N ASN A 251 25.83 22.63 42.87
CA ASN A 251 26.92 23.41 42.28
C ASN A 251 27.88 22.50 41.47
N GLY A 252 28.17 21.30 41.97
CA GLY A 252 29.02 20.33 41.27
C GLY A 252 28.41 19.87 39.93
N GLU A 253 27.10 19.74 39.84
CA GLU A 253 26.43 19.33 38.61
C GLU A 253 26.45 20.43 37.54
N LEU A 254 26.24 21.67 37.92
CA LEU A 254 26.34 22.83 37.01
C LEU A 254 27.77 23.06 36.54
N ASP A 255 28.75 22.86 37.40
CA ASP A 255 30.17 22.95 37.05
C ASP A 255 30.63 21.74 36.21
N ALA A 256 30.05 20.57 36.41
CA ALA A 256 30.25 19.40 35.53
C ALA A 256 29.66 19.64 34.12
N LEU A 257 28.49 20.31 34.00
CA LEU A 257 27.91 20.71 32.72
C LEU A 257 28.82 21.72 32.03
N GLU A 258 29.36 22.72 32.76
CA GLU A 258 30.27 23.72 32.19
C GLU A 258 31.57 23.08 31.70
N ALA A 259 32.14 22.18 32.48
CA ALA A 259 33.32 21.41 32.07
C ALA A 259 33.01 20.49 30.87
N GLY A 260 31.82 19.91 30.84
CA GLY A 260 31.28 19.11 29.71
C GLY A 260 31.22 19.94 28.44
N ILE A 261 30.66 21.15 28.48
CA ILE A 261 30.55 22.05 27.32
C ILE A 261 31.94 22.37 26.75
N LYS A 262 32.89 22.74 27.59
CA LYS A 262 34.29 23.03 27.18
C LYS A 262 34.99 21.79 26.60
N LYS A 263 34.69 20.60 27.10
CA LYS A 263 35.30 19.35 26.67
C LYS A 263 34.62 18.75 25.39
N ALA A 264 33.36 19.03 25.14
CA ALA A 264 32.62 18.50 24.02
C ALA A 264 33.20 18.91 22.65
N GLY A 265 33.86 20.07 22.58
CA GLY A 265 34.51 20.57 21.38
C GLY A 265 33.51 20.99 20.31
N MET A 266 32.48 21.63 20.73
CA MET A 266 31.44 22.24 19.89
C MET A 266 32.02 23.35 18.95
N THR A 267 31.23 23.79 18.00
CA THR A 267 31.50 25.01 17.25
C THR A 267 31.48 26.24 18.22
N LYS A 268 32.17 27.31 17.88
CA LYS A 268 32.17 28.52 18.74
C LYS A 268 30.75 29.00 19.03
N GLU A 269 29.91 29.03 18.02
CA GLU A 269 28.49 29.42 18.12
C GLU A 269 27.71 28.52 19.08
N ALA A 270 27.85 27.20 18.94
CA ALA A 270 27.18 26.23 19.81
C ALA A 270 27.67 26.31 21.26
N GLU A 271 28.98 26.51 21.46
CA GLU A 271 29.59 26.70 22.79
C GLU A 271 29.09 27.97 23.46
N GLU A 272 29.10 29.10 22.75
CA GLU A 272 28.60 30.39 23.27
C GLU A 272 27.11 30.31 23.64
N LYS A 273 26.31 29.66 22.79
CA LYS A 273 24.88 29.46 23.05
C LYS A 273 24.65 28.52 24.24
N CYS A 274 25.34 27.41 24.35
CA CYS A 274 25.28 26.53 25.52
C CYS A 274 25.68 27.25 26.82
N LEU A 275 26.75 28.03 26.80
CA LEU A 275 27.18 28.81 27.98
C LEU A 275 26.15 29.89 28.35
N SER A 276 25.52 30.50 27.36
CA SER A 276 24.44 31.49 27.62
C SER A 276 23.23 30.80 28.27
N GLU A 277 22.83 29.65 27.76
CA GLU A 277 21.72 28.89 28.35
C GLU A 277 22.10 28.34 29.74
N LEU A 278 23.34 27.93 29.95
CA LEU A 278 23.83 27.51 31.28
C LEU A 278 23.76 28.66 32.28
N LYS A 279 24.11 29.88 31.85
CA LYS A 279 23.96 31.09 32.72
C LYS A 279 22.50 31.30 33.10
N LYS A 280 21.56 31.13 32.18
CA LYS A 280 20.11 31.21 32.46
C LYS A 280 19.71 30.13 33.46
N LEU A 281 20.18 28.89 33.23
CA LEU A 281 19.91 27.76 34.12
C LEU A 281 20.39 27.99 35.55
N LYS A 282 21.58 28.59 35.72
CA LYS A 282 22.12 28.99 37.02
C LYS A 282 21.24 30.02 37.76
N MET A 283 20.44 30.81 37.05
CA MET A 283 19.55 31.82 37.59
C MET A 283 18.09 31.37 37.78
N MET A 284 17.75 30.21 37.27
CA MET A 284 16.37 29.66 37.33
C MET A 284 16.18 28.83 38.61
N PRO A 285 14.97 28.84 39.18
CA PRO A 285 14.65 27.90 40.26
C PRO A 285 14.82 26.44 39.79
N PRO A 286 15.51 25.57 40.54
CA PRO A 286 15.83 24.20 40.12
C PRO A 286 14.62 23.33 39.75
N MET A 287 13.45 23.62 40.35
CA MET A 287 12.21 22.84 40.15
C MET A 287 11.26 23.48 39.12
N SER A 288 11.71 24.44 38.32
CA SER A 288 10.86 25.03 37.30
C SER A 288 10.77 24.16 36.04
N ALA A 289 9.64 24.16 35.35
CA ALA A 289 9.48 23.50 34.08
C ALA A 289 10.48 24.02 33.02
N GLU A 290 10.80 25.31 33.08
CA GLU A 290 11.77 25.98 32.21
C GLU A 290 13.20 25.47 32.44
N SER A 291 13.62 25.26 33.71
CA SER A 291 14.95 24.73 34.02
C SER A 291 15.14 23.33 33.40
N THR A 292 14.10 22.48 33.43
CA THR A 292 14.11 21.17 32.81
C THR A 292 14.26 21.27 31.28
N VAL A 293 13.58 22.20 30.62
CA VAL A 293 13.69 22.43 29.18
C VAL A 293 15.08 22.89 28.79
N VAL A 294 15.64 23.86 29.52
CA VAL A 294 17.01 24.35 29.27
C VAL A 294 18.04 23.25 29.52
N ARG A 295 17.89 22.48 30.57
CA ARG A 295 18.77 21.36 30.87
C ARG A 295 18.75 20.31 29.76
N ASN A 296 17.56 19.87 29.36
CA ASN A 296 17.41 18.92 28.26
C ASN A 296 18.04 19.43 26.95
N TYR A 297 17.98 20.72 26.72
CA TYR A 297 18.63 21.34 25.57
C TYR A 297 20.15 21.23 25.66
N ILE A 298 20.76 21.60 26.80
CA ILE A 298 22.21 21.49 27.02
C ILE A 298 22.66 20.03 26.91
N ASP A 299 21.93 19.10 27.53
CA ASP A 299 22.22 17.67 27.49
C ASP A 299 22.12 17.12 26.05
N THR A 300 21.16 17.59 25.27
CA THR A 300 21.02 17.23 23.85
C THR A 300 22.25 17.67 23.06
N LEU A 301 22.70 18.93 23.22
CA LEU A 301 23.88 19.43 22.52
C LEU A 301 25.18 18.76 22.99
N LEU A 302 25.29 18.45 24.27
CA LEU A 302 26.40 17.67 24.83
C LEU A 302 26.43 16.23 24.29
N GLY A 303 25.26 15.64 24.04
CA GLY A 303 25.13 14.31 23.48
C GLY A 303 25.53 14.20 22.01
N LEU A 304 25.62 15.30 21.27
CA LEU A 304 26.04 15.31 19.88
C LEU A 304 27.55 15.07 19.72
N PRO A 305 27.96 14.25 18.76
CA PRO A 305 29.39 13.97 18.52
C PRO A 305 30.07 15.08 17.70
N TRP A 306 30.51 16.16 18.34
CA TRP A 306 31.15 17.31 17.67
C TRP A 306 32.51 17.00 17.03
N LYS A 307 33.38 16.26 17.73
CA LYS A 307 34.76 15.94 17.28
C LYS A 307 35.03 14.47 17.09
N LYS A 308 34.30 13.60 17.78
CA LYS A 308 34.59 12.18 17.82
C LYS A 308 34.28 11.52 16.48
N LYS A 309 35.32 10.96 15.85
CA LYS A 309 35.20 10.21 14.58
C LYS A 309 35.53 8.73 14.79
N SER A 310 34.84 7.85 14.04
CA SER A 310 35.26 6.45 13.87
C SER A 310 36.46 6.37 12.93
N ARG A 311 37.30 5.36 13.10
CA ARG A 311 38.45 5.12 12.23
C ARG A 311 37.94 4.52 10.92
N VAL A 312 38.05 5.27 9.84
CA VAL A 312 37.60 4.86 8.51
C VAL A 312 38.67 4.01 7.84
N SER A 313 38.30 2.81 7.42
CA SER A 313 39.16 1.96 6.58
C SER A 313 39.12 2.50 5.16
N LYS A 314 40.30 2.74 4.56
CA LYS A 314 40.45 3.16 3.16
C LYS A 314 40.91 1.99 2.26
N ASP A 315 40.82 0.76 2.74
CA ASP A 315 41.24 -0.45 2.04
C ASP A 315 40.11 -0.99 1.16
N ILE A 316 40.21 -0.74 -0.15
CA ILE A 316 39.20 -1.15 -1.15
C ILE A 316 39.17 -2.68 -1.32
N ALA A 317 40.35 -3.35 -1.26
CA ALA A 317 40.39 -4.81 -1.38
C ALA A 317 39.65 -5.49 -0.21
N LYS A 318 39.88 -5.00 1.02
CA LYS A 318 39.16 -5.47 2.19
C LYS A 318 37.66 -5.16 2.10
N ALA A 319 37.29 -4.02 1.55
CA ALA A 319 35.87 -3.68 1.33
C ALA A 319 35.21 -4.67 0.36
N GLY A 320 35.88 -5.04 -0.71
CA GLY A 320 35.41 -6.07 -1.65
C GLY A 320 35.17 -7.39 -0.96
N LEU A 321 36.16 -7.88 -0.18
CA LEU A 321 36.03 -9.14 0.59
C LEU A 321 34.84 -9.13 1.57
N VAL A 322 34.56 -8.00 2.22
CA VAL A 322 33.40 -7.88 3.12
C VAL A 322 32.08 -7.94 2.33
N LEU A 323 32.00 -7.25 1.19
CA LEU A 323 30.79 -7.27 0.35
C LEU A 323 30.55 -8.68 -0.21
N ASP A 324 31.60 -9.39 -0.62
CA ASP A 324 31.51 -10.76 -1.11
C ASP A 324 31.13 -11.77 -0.03
N ALA A 325 31.62 -11.58 1.17
CA ALA A 325 31.27 -12.42 2.31
C ALA A 325 29.82 -12.23 2.79
N ASP A 326 29.30 -11.02 2.68
CA ASP A 326 27.96 -10.69 3.19
C ASP A 326 26.86 -10.82 2.11
N HIS A 327 27.20 -10.81 0.80
CA HIS A 327 26.23 -10.82 -0.32
C HIS A 327 26.67 -11.75 -1.45
N TYR A 328 25.78 -12.64 -1.86
CA TYR A 328 25.99 -13.51 -3.02
C TYR A 328 25.62 -12.77 -4.32
N GLY A 329 26.41 -12.92 -5.37
CA GLY A 329 26.19 -12.27 -6.65
C GLY A 329 26.29 -10.74 -6.57
N LEU A 330 25.46 -10.04 -7.32
CA LEU A 330 25.39 -8.57 -7.39
C LEU A 330 26.72 -7.92 -7.85
N GLU A 331 27.45 -8.57 -8.75
CA GLU A 331 28.81 -8.18 -9.17
C GLU A 331 28.86 -6.70 -9.61
N LYS A 332 27.98 -6.29 -10.54
CA LYS A 332 27.89 -4.90 -11.03
C LYS A 332 27.58 -3.89 -9.92
N VAL A 333 26.74 -4.29 -8.94
CA VAL A 333 26.37 -3.42 -7.81
C VAL A 333 27.57 -3.25 -6.87
N LYS A 334 28.28 -4.33 -6.57
CA LYS A 334 29.49 -4.31 -5.75
C LYS A 334 30.60 -3.50 -6.41
N GLU A 335 30.80 -3.68 -7.71
CA GLU A 335 31.76 -2.91 -8.49
C GLU A 335 31.49 -1.40 -8.40
N ARG A 336 30.24 -0.97 -8.62
CA ARG A 336 29.84 0.43 -8.48
C ARG A 336 30.04 0.98 -7.06
N ILE A 337 29.75 0.19 -6.04
CA ILE A 337 30.03 0.56 -4.65
C ILE A 337 31.53 0.72 -4.42
N LEU A 338 32.36 -0.19 -4.95
CA LEU A 338 33.82 -0.11 -4.82
C LEU A 338 34.40 1.07 -5.60
N GLU A 339 33.90 1.38 -6.80
CA GLU A 339 34.25 2.59 -7.55
C GLU A 339 33.97 3.85 -6.71
N TYR A 340 32.77 3.95 -6.16
CA TYR A 340 32.39 5.07 -5.29
C TYR A 340 33.32 5.20 -4.08
N LEU A 341 33.61 4.10 -3.40
CA LEU A 341 34.56 4.09 -2.26
C LEU A 341 35.98 4.45 -2.69
N ALA A 342 36.39 4.07 -3.92
CA ALA A 342 37.71 4.39 -4.46
C ALA A 342 37.83 5.89 -4.74
N VAL A 343 36.80 6.53 -5.26
CA VAL A 343 36.75 7.98 -5.45
C VAL A 343 36.84 8.70 -4.10
N GLN A 344 36.05 8.26 -3.13
CA GLN A 344 36.08 8.84 -1.79
C GLN A 344 37.44 8.67 -1.06
N LYS A 345 38.17 7.61 -1.35
CA LYS A 345 39.53 7.42 -0.81
C LYS A 345 40.52 8.50 -1.26
N ARG A 346 40.32 9.01 -2.49
CA ARG A 346 41.22 10.03 -3.12
C ARG A 346 40.80 11.46 -2.77
N MET A 347 39.55 11.67 -2.36
CA MET A 347 39.05 12.99 -1.98
C MET A 347 39.14 13.17 -0.45
N ASP A 348 39.58 14.36 -0.02
CA ASP A 348 39.66 14.70 1.41
C ASP A 348 38.31 14.99 2.05
N LYS A 349 37.32 15.35 1.26
CA LYS A 349 35.92 15.58 1.68
C LYS A 349 35.00 14.70 0.85
N LEU A 350 33.93 14.25 1.49
CA LEU A 350 32.85 13.53 0.83
C LEU A 350 32.10 14.50 -0.12
N LYS A 351 32.55 14.58 -1.35
CA LYS A 351 31.94 15.39 -2.42
C LYS A 351 31.59 14.47 -3.59
N GLY A 352 30.46 13.85 -3.55
CA GLY A 352 30.00 13.00 -4.64
C GLY A 352 28.50 12.80 -4.53
N PRO A 353 27.83 12.35 -5.60
CA PRO A 353 26.41 12.04 -5.52
C PRO A 353 26.17 10.99 -4.43
N ILE A 354 24.96 10.99 -3.87
CA ILE A 354 24.57 10.06 -2.84
C ILE A 354 24.17 8.75 -3.50
N LEU A 355 24.69 7.63 -3.01
CA LEU A 355 24.28 6.32 -3.52
C LEU A 355 22.82 6.05 -3.18
N CYS A 356 22.00 5.80 -4.19
CA CYS A 356 20.61 5.37 -4.05
C CYS A 356 20.43 3.95 -4.58
N LEU A 357 20.14 3.01 -3.69
CA LEU A 357 19.90 1.60 -4.01
C LEU A 357 18.43 1.41 -4.34
N VAL A 358 18.11 1.24 -5.63
CA VAL A 358 16.73 1.11 -6.11
C VAL A 358 16.48 -0.33 -6.57
N GLY A 359 15.36 -0.91 -6.13
CA GLY A 359 14.97 -2.27 -6.55
C GLY A 359 13.85 -2.85 -5.73
N PRO A 360 13.34 -4.02 -6.10
CA PRO A 360 12.21 -4.65 -5.44
C PRO A 360 12.51 -4.97 -3.96
N PRO A 361 11.46 -5.19 -3.15
CA PRO A 361 11.64 -5.54 -1.76
C PRO A 361 12.35 -6.89 -1.59
N GLY A 362 13.25 -6.97 -0.59
CA GLY A 362 13.94 -8.22 -0.26
C GLY A 362 15.19 -8.54 -1.09
N VAL A 363 15.68 -7.64 -1.94
CA VAL A 363 16.94 -7.83 -2.71
C VAL A 363 18.20 -7.41 -1.94
N GLY A 364 18.09 -7.06 -0.66
CA GLY A 364 19.26 -6.79 0.17
C GLY A 364 19.71 -5.34 0.23
N LYS A 365 18.92 -4.36 -0.21
CA LYS A 365 19.28 -2.92 -0.17
C LYS A 365 19.76 -2.45 1.21
N THR A 366 18.98 -2.73 2.25
CA THR A 366 19.30 -2.32 3.63
C THR A 366 20.53 -3.04 4.18
N SER A 367 20.72 -4.32 3.85
CA SER A 367 21.89 -5.09 4.26
C SER A 367 23.16 -4.67 3.53
N LEU A 368 23.07 -4.23 2.25
CA LEU A 368 24.18 -3.63 1.53
C LEU A 368 24.70 -2.38 2.24
N GLY A 369 23.78 -1.49 2.68
CA GLY A 369 24.16 -0.31 3.47
C GLY A 369 24.89 -0.68 4.76
N GLU A 370 24.45 -1.73 5.47
CA GLU A 370 25.13 -2.25 6.66
C GLU A 370 26.52 -2.80 6.33
N SER A 371 26.64 -3.54 5.22
CA SER A 371 27.94 -4.10 4.78
C SER A 371 28.91 -3.02 4.33
N ILE A 372 28.44 -1.95 3.69
CA ILE A 372 29.27 -0.78 3.36
C ILE A 372 29.79 -0.10 4.63
N ALA A 373 28.93 0.04 5.66
CA ALA A 373 29.36 0.59 6.93
C ALA A 373 30.44 -0.28 7.60
N LYS A 374 30.26 -1.60 7.59
CA LYS A 374 31.22 -2.58 8.10
C LYS A 374 32.55 -2.54 7.31
N ALA A 375 32.48 -2.49 5.99
CA ALA A 375 33.63 -2.41 5.10
C ALA A 375 34.46 -1.14 5.31
N THR A 376 33.79 -0.01 5.51
CA THR A 376 34.43 1.29 5.74
C THR A 376 34.81 1.54 7.21
N GLY A 377 34.36 0.70 8.15
CA GLY A 377 34.56 0.88 9.59
C GLY A 377 33.75 2.04 10.18
N ARG A 378 32.72 2.50 9.47
CA ARG A 378 31.79 3.54 9.93
C ARG A 378 30.72 2.93 10.86
N LYS A 379 30.27 3.71 11.82
CA LYS A 379 29.06 3.35 12.58
C LYS A 379 27.84 3.40 11.66
N TYR A 380 27.02 2.37 11.73
CA TYR A 380 25.79 2.27 10.93
C TYR A 380 24.60 2.89 11.66
N VAL A 381 23.87 3.75 10.97
CA VAL A 381 22.61 4.36 11.44
C VAL A 381 21.57 4.17 10.35
N ARG A 382 20.37 3.77 10.73
CA ARG A 382 19.23 3.64 9.80
C ARG A 382 18.10 4.56 10.22
N MET A 383 17.59 5.33 9.29
CA MET A 383 16.39 6.15 9.43
C MET A 383 15.37 5.74 8.35
N ALA A 384 14.21 5.25 8.79
CA ALA A 384 13.10 4.99 7.87
C ALA A 384 12.38 6.30 7.55
N LEU A 385 12.23 6.57 6.26
CA LEU A 385 11.52 7.75 5.74
C LEU A 385 10.07 7.43 5.34
N GLY A 386 9.73 6.15 5.27
CA GLY A 386 8.36 5.72 4.97
C GLY A 386 7.35 6.23 5.99
N GLY A 387 6.43 7.07 5.52
CA GLY A 387 5.38 7.66 6.36
C GLY A 387 5.75 9.00 7.02
N VAL A 388 6.95 9.52 6.79
CA VAL A 388 7.33 10.89 7.18
C VAL A 388 6.60 11.87 6.28
N ARG A 389 5.87 12.81 6.89
CA ARG A 389 5.08 13.83 6.20
C ARG A 389 5.35 15.24 6.68
N ASP A 390 5.92 15.38 7.87
CA ASP A 390 6.20 16.64 8.52
C ASP A 390 7.70 16.93 8.47
N GLU A 391 8.08 18.12 8.01
CA GLU A 391 9.45 18.60 7.97
C GLU A 391 10.11 18.60 9.36
N SER A 392 9.34 18.84 10.41
CA SER A 392 9.81 18.84 11.78
C SER A 392 10.35 17.49 12.25
N GLU A 393 9.96 16.38 11.62
CA GLU A 393 10.59 15.08 11.90
C GLU A 393 12.07 15.05 11.50
N ILE A 394 12.47 15.84 10.50
CA ILE A 394 13.86 15.92 10.00
C ILE A 394 14.61 17.02 10.73
N ARG A 395 14.03 18.23 10.79
CA ARG A 395 14.64 19.45 11.37
C ARG A 395 14.29 19.73 12.82
N GLY A 396 13.44 18.92 13.46
CA GLY A 396 13.01 19.15 14.83
C GLY A 396 11.94 20.23 14.98
N HIS A 397 11.38 20.33 16.17
CA HIS A 397 10.41 21.34 16.54
C HIS A 397 11.08 22.53 17.23
N ARG A 398 10.58 23.73 17.02
CA ARG A 398 11.07 24.90 17.75
C ARG A 398 10.93 24.70 19.26
N ARG A 399 11.95 25.09 20.01
CA ARG A 399 12.08 24.88 21.47
C ARG A 399 10.97 25.53 22.31
N THR A 400 10.24 26.48 21.75
CA THR A 400 9.12 27.16 22.42
C THR A 400 7.93 26.27 22.73
N TYR A 401 7.83 25.09 22.13
CA TYR A 401 6.72 24.16 22.36
C TYR A 401 7.06 23.14 23.45
N ILE A 402 6.12 22.89 24.37
CA ILE A 402 6.26 21.82 25.36
C ILE A 402 6.33 20.48 24.66
N GLY A 403 7.37 19.69 24.96
CA GLY A 403 7.61 18.39 24.31
C GLY A 403 8.39 18.50 22.99
N SER A 404 8.95 19.68 22.66
CA SER A 404 9.85 19.83 21.52
C SER A 404 11.06 18.88 21.62
N MET A 405 11.46 18.36 20.47
CA MET A 405 12.59 17.43 20.33
C MET A 405 13.41 17.82 19.10
N PRO A 406 14.73 17.51 19.09
CA PRO A 406 15.54 17.64 17.89
C PRO A 406 15.04 16.70 16.79
N GLY A 407 15.34 17.05 15.56
CA GLY A 407 15.03 16.24 14.39
C GLY A 407 15.68 14.86 14.44
N LYS A 408 15.11 13.92 13.72
CA LYS A 408 15.60 12.52 13.65
C LYS A 408 17.05 12.44 13.18
N ILE A 409 17.52 13.40 12.40
CA ILE A 409 18.93 13.49 11.97
C ILE A 409 19.84 13.64 13.20
N LEU A 410 19.65 14.68 14.00
CA LEU A 410 20.47 14.91 15.17
C LEU A 410 20.29 13.84 16.25
N GLN A 411 19.08 13.35 16.47
CA GLN A 411 18.83 12.23 17.41
C GLN A 411 19.64 10.99 17.05
N ASN A 412 19.70 10.68 15.76
CA ASN A 412 20.44 9.50 15.29
C ASN A 412 21.95 9.76 15.28
N MET A 413 22.40 11.00 15.07
CA MET A 413 23.81 11.36 15.26
C MET A 413 24.26 11.20 16.71
N ALA A 414 23.42 11.60 17.67
CA ALA A 414 23.66 11.38 19.09
C ALA A 414 23.77 9.88 19.43
N LYS A 415 22.83 9.07 18.91
CA LYS A 415 22.86 7.59 19.09
C LYS A 415 24.11 6.95 18.48
N ALA A 416 24.57 7.44 17.33
CA ALA A 416 25.80 6.97 16.70
C ALA A 416 27.04 7.26 17.57
N GLY A 417 27.04 8.39 18.24
CA GLY A 417 28.13 8.85 19.08
C GLY A 417 29.42 9.11 18.32
N VAL A 418 29.36 9.28 16.99
CA VAL A 418 30.47 9.64 16.10
C VAL A 418 29.97 10.60 15.01
N ARG A 419 30.85 11.52 14.60
CA ARG A 419 30.54 12.54 13.62
C ARG A 419 30.46 12.02 12.18
N ASN A 420 31.10 10.88 11.91
CA ASN A 420 31.23 10.32 10.56
C ASN A 420 30.55 8.95 10.39
N PRO A 421 29.27 8.76 10.80
CA PRO A 421 28.57 7.50 10.59
C PRO A 421 28.27 7.29 9.10
N LEU A 422 27.85 6.08 8.74
CA LEU A 422 27.07 5.83 7.55
C LEU A 422 25.60 5.92 7.93
N PHE A 423 24.86 6.80 7.25
CA PHE A 423 23.46 7.09 7.50
C PHE A 423 22.61 6.55 6.36
N LEU A 424 21.87 5.48 6.62
CA LEU A 424 20.96 4.89 5.65
C LEU A 424 19.58 5.51 5.75
N LEU A 425 19.15 6.17 4.68
CA LEU A 425 17.82 6.72 4.47
C LEU A 425 16.96 5.67 3.76
N ASP A 426 16.13 4.96 4.51
CA ASP A 426 15.39 3.81 4.00
C ASP A 426 13.99 4.21 3.53
N GLU A 427 13.57 3.67 2.37
CA GLU A 427 12.25 3.91 1.75
C GLU A 427 11.99 5.39 1.40
N ILE A 428 12.93 6.04 0.69
CA ILE A 428 12.82 7.45 0.31
C ILE A 428 11.67 7.72 -0.67
N ASP A 429 11.25 6.75 -1.45
CA ASP A 429 10.10 6.80 -2.37
C ASP A 429 8.73 6.89 -1.65
N LYS A 430 8.71 6.67 -0.34
CA LYS A 430 7.50 6.75 0.47
C LYS A 430 7.40 8.03 1.31
N LEU A 431 8.23 9.01 0.99
CA LEU A 431 8.06 10.36 1.52
C LEU A 431 6.73 10.94 1.03
N GLY A 432 5.94 11.47 1.94
CA GLY A 432 4.72 12.20 1.63
C GLY A 432 4.93 13.69 1.87
N SER A 433 4.27 14.53 1.08
CA SER A 433 4.10 15.96 1.38
C SER A 433 2.65 16.20 1.77
N ASP A 434 2.41 17.05 2.77
CA ASP A 434 1.09 17.52 3.14
C ASP A 434 1.16 19.03 3.48
N PHE A 435 0.05 19.61 3.94
CA PHE A 435 -0.04 21.02 4.32
C PHE A 435 0.85 21.41 5.50
N ARG A 436 1.52 20.47 6.17
CA ARG A 436 2.40 20.71 7.33
C ARG A 436 3.86 20.90 6.96
N GLY A 437 4.20 20.69 5.69
CA GLY A 437 5.55 20.89 5.20
C GLY A 437 5.97 19.90 4.13
N ASP A 438 7.15 20.11 3.59
CA ASP A 438 7.77 19.26 2.60
C ASP A 438 9.06 18.63 3.16
N PRO A 439 9.02 17.40 3.67
CA PRO A 439 10.21 16.71 4.13
C PRO A 439 11.29 16.53 3.07
N ALA A 440 10.92 16.52 1.78
CA ALA A 440 11.88 16.43 0.70
C ALA A 440 12.77 17.67 0.64
N SER A 441 12.21 18.86 0.86
CA SER A 441 12.97 20.10 0.94
C SER A 441 13.96 20.13 2.12
N ALA A 442 13.56 19.59 3.28
CA ALA A 442 14.48 19.46 4.41
C ALA A 442 15.62 18.47 4.12
N LEU A 443 15.32 17.36 3.41
CA LEU A 443 16.35 16.42 3.01
C LEU A 443 17.31 16.98 1.96
N LEU A 444 16.87 17.90 1.11
CA LEU A 444 17.76 18.55 0.15
C LEU A 444 18.91 19.26 0.85
N GLU A 445 18.66 19.98 1.95
CA GLU A 445 19.70 20.62 2.74
C GLU A 445 20.66 19.60 3.40
N VAL A 446 20.11 18.50 3.91
CA VAL A 446 20.91 17.42 4.53
C VAL A 446 21.81 16.73 3.51
N LEU A 447 21.31 16.54 2.29
CA LEU A 447 21.97 15.77 1.25
C LEU A 447 22.85 16.60 0.32
N ASP A 448 22.69 17.91 0.34
CA ASP A 448 23.53 18.82 -0.44
C ASP A 448 24.87 19.05 0.23
N HIS A 449 25.94 18.62 -0.41
CA HIS A 449 27.31 18.77 0.11
C HIS A 449 27.78 20.21 0.27
N GLU A 450 27.12 21.18 -0.38
CA GLU A 450 27.43 22.60 -0.25
C GLU A 450 26.75 23.23 0.98
N GLN A 451 25.60 22.67 1.39
CA GLN A 451 24.76 23.18 2.47
C GLN A 451 24.87 22.37 3.76
N ASN A 452 25.12 21.05 3.68
CA ASN A 452 25.07 20.14 4.84
C ASN A 452 26.13 20.42 5.93
N ASN A 453 27.12 21.25 5.64
CA ASN A 453 28.09 21.70 6.64
C ASN A 453 27.51 22.72 7.64
N LYS A 454 26.31 23.26 7.33
CA LYS A 454 25.57 24.22 8.15
C LYS A 454 24.12 23.78 8.34
N PHE A 455 23.91 22.49 8.58
CA PHE A 455 22.58 21.97 8.81
C PHE A 455 21.95 22.60 10.06
N ALA A 456 20.83 23.28 9.88
CA ALA A 456 20.11 23.98 10.94
C ALA A 456 18.92 23.16 11.43
N ASP A 457 19.02 22.61 12.64
CA ASP A 457 17.90 21.98 13.32
C ASP A 457 17.14 23.03 14.15
N HIS A 458 15.82 23.03 14.06
CA HIS A 458 14.98 24.04 14.71
C HIS A 458 14.97 23.94 16.25
N TYR A 459 15.27 22.75 16.79
CA TYR A 459 15.43 22.56 18.24
C TYR A 459 16.82 23.01 18.72
N ALA A 460 17.85 22.57 17.98
CA ALA A 460 19.23 22.88 18.35
C ALA A 460 19.56 24.36 18.15
N GLU A 461 18.97 25.00 17.13
CA GLU A 461 19.17 26.43 16.76
C GLU A 461 20.66 26.82 16.62
N VAL A 462 21.49 25.88 16.26
CA VAL A 462 22.92 26.03 15.95
C VAL A 462 23.27 25.18 14.75
N ASP A 463 24.22 25.63 13.96
CA ASP A 463 24.68 24.89 12.80
C ASP A 463 25.42 23.62 13.23
N TYR A 464 25.02 22.49 12.61
CA TYR A 464 25.68 21.21 12.80
C TYR A 464 26.27 20.70 11.50
N ASP A 465 27.56 20.35 11.50
CA ASP A 465 28.27 19.93 10.30
C ASP A 465 28.06 18.43 10.02
N LEU A 466 27.31 18.12 8.95
CA LEU A 466 27.04 16.79 8.45
C LEU A 466 28.01 16.35 7.30
N SER A 467 29.01 17.15 6.94
CA SER A 467 29.89 16.92 5.80
C SER A 467 30.72 15.63 5.89
N ASP A 468 30.93 15.10 7.09
CA ASP A 468 31.65 13.84 7.32
C ASP A 468 30.72 12.59 7.28
N VAL A 469 29.39 12.80 7.23
CA VAL A 469 28.41 11.73 7.21
C VAL A 469 28.32 11.14 5.81
N MET A 470 28.37 9.83 5.72
CA MET A 470 28.12 9.12 4.46
C MET A 470 26.65 8.77 4.37
N PHE A 471 25.92 9.45 3.49
CA PHE A 471 24.52 9.16 3.23
C PHE A 471 24.36 8.11 2.14
N ILE A 472 23.46 7.15 2.37
CA ILE A 472 23.01 6.17 1.38
C ILE A 472 21.49 6.14 1.44
N ALA A 473 20.83 6.17 0.29
CA ALA A 473 19.38 6.05 0.22
C ALA A 473 18.96 4.66 -0.30
N THR A 474 17.78 4.21 0.10
CA THR A 474 17.14 3.03 -0.51
C THR A 474 15.75 3.40 -1.00
N SER A 475 15.35 2.80 -2.11
CA SER A 475 14.03 2.99 -2.71
C SER A 475 13.52 1.68 -3.30
N ASN A 476 12.21 1.49 -3.35
CA ASN A 476 11.61 0.39 -4.09
C ASN A 476 11.27 0.78 -5.53
N SER A 477 11.00 2.04 -5.79
CA SER A 477 10.63 2.60 -7.09
C SER A 477 11.46 3.85 -7.41
N LEU A 478 11.36 4.34 -8.64
CA LEU A 478 11.94 5.62 -9.04
C LEU A 478 11.03 6.82 -8.76
N ASN A 479 9.95 6.61 -8.03
CA ASN A 479 9.02 7.68 -7.64
C ASN A 479 9.61 8.52 -6.49
N ILE A 480 10.72 9.18 -6.77
CA ILE A 480 11.46 10.07 -5.86
C ILE A 480 11.30 11.48 -6.40
N PRO A 481 11.09 12.51 -5.54
CA PRO A 481 11.07 13.89 -5.99
C PRO A 481 12.31 14.25 -6.83
N THR A 482 12.09 14.83 -8.01
CA THR A 482 13.15 15.14 -8.99
C THR A 482 14.34 15.88 -8.38
N PRO A 483 14.17 16.90 -7.50
CA PRO A 483 15.31 17.60 -6.90
C PRO A 483 16.21 16.71 -6.03
N LEU A 484 15.64 15.67 -5.40
CA LEU A 484 16.42 14.68 -4.66
C LEU A 484 17.13 13.71 -5.61
N LEU A 485 16.42 13.31 -6.66
CA LEU A 485 16.92 12.37 -7.67
C LEU A 485 18.19 12.91 -8.36
N ASP A 486 18.23 14.20 -8.67
CA ASP A 486 19.36 14.88 -9.30
C ASP A 486 20.65 14.86 -8.45
N ARG A 487 20.53 14.62 -7.15
CA ARG A 487 21.66 14.50 -6.22
C ARG A 487 22.08 13.07 -5.94
N MET A 488 21.42 12.10 -6.59
CA MET A 488 21.60 10.68 -6.30
C MET A 488 22.24 9.94 -7.49
N GLU A 489 23.19 9.09 -7.19
CA GLU A 489 23.65 8.06 -8.11
C GLU A 489 22.82 6.80 -7.92
N ILE A 490 22.05 6.46 -8.95
CA ILE A 490 21.11 5.34 -8.89
C ILE A 490 21.85 4.04 -9.21
N ILE A 491 21.84 3.12 -8.25
CA ILE A 491 22.27 1.74 -8.43
C ILE A 491 21.05 0.84 -8.43
N ARG A 492 20.72 0.28 -9.58
CA ARG A 492 19.57 -0.62 -9.73
C ARG A 492 19.93 -2.03 -9.29
N LEU A 493 19.15 -2.56 -8.36
CA LEU A 493 19.19 -3.95 -7.93
C LEU A 493 18.00 -4.67 -8.58
N SER A 494 18.32 -5.64 -9.44
CA SER A 494 17.31 -6.53 -10.03
C SER A 494 16.91 -7.63 -9.03
N GLY A 495 15.84 -8.35 -9.35
CA GLY A 495 15.47 -9.57 -8.65
C GLY A 495 16.49 -10.68 -8.83
N TYR A 496 16.46 -11.66 -7.92
CA TYR A 496 17.34 -12.83 -7.96
C TYR A 496 16.77 -13.96 -8.83
N THR A 497 17.66 -14.69 -9.48
CA THR A 497 17.34 -15.96 -10.14
C THR A 497 17.04 -17.05 -9.09
N GLU A 498 16.48 -18.16 -9.53
CA GLU A 498 16.22 -19.31 -8.64
C GLU A 498 17.53 -19.82 -8.02
N ASP A 499 18.60 -19.95 -8.80
CA ASP A 499 19.90 -20.43 -8.33
C ASP A 499 20.55 -19.46 -7.35
N GLU A 500 20.46 -18.14 -7.61
CA GLU A 500 20.91 -17.13 -6.66
C GLU A 500 20.15 -17.20 -5.35
N LYS A 501 18.82 -17.36 -5.39
CA LYS A 501 17.97 -17.51 -4.20
C LYS A 501 18.34 -18.76 -3.38
N ILE A 502 18.62 -19.88 -4.06
CA ILE A 502 19.07 -21.10 -3.42
C ILE A 502 20.41 -20.87 -2.70
N ASN A 503 21.38 -20.29 -3.37
CA ASN A 503 22.67 -19.99 -2.78
C ASN A 503 22.55 -19.03 -1.59
N ILE A 504 21.77 -17.95 -1.75
CA ILE A 504 21.50 -16.98 -0.66
C ILE A 504 20.83 -17.69 0.51
N ALA A 505 19.86 -18.57 0.26
CA ALA A 505 19.18 -19.30 1.31
C ALA A 505 20.12 -20.22 2.07
N MET A 506 20.90 -21.02 1.37
CA MET A 506 21.81 -22.00 1.97
C MET A 506 22.96 -21.35 2.73
N GLN A 507 23.58 -20.29 2.16
CA GLN A 507 24.75 -19.66 2.74
C GLN A 507 24.42 -18.65 3.85
N TYR A 508 23.26 -17.96 3.74
CA TYR A 508 22.97 -16.84 4.65
C TYR A 508 21.65 -17.01 5.42
N LEU A 509 20.53 -17.35 4.74
CA LEU A 509 19.22 -17.31 5.41
C LEU A 509 19.03 -18.47 6.37
N VAL A 510 19.37 -19.69 5.98
CA VAL A 510 19.21 -20.89 6.83
C VAL A 510 20.06 -20.74 8.10
N PRO A 511 21.37 -20.46 8.05
CA PRO A 511 22.19 -20.28 9.26
C PRO A 511 21.69 -19.13 10.14
N LYS A 512 21.30 -18.02 9.54
CA LYS A 512 20.75 -16.85 10.23
C LYS A 512 19.45 -17.18 10.97
N GLN A 513 18.52 -17.90 10.31
CA GLN A 513 17.25 -18.26 10.92
C GLN A 513 17.39 -19.37 11.96
N MET A 514 18.29 -20.31 11.76
CA MET A 514 18.64 -21.28 12.82
C MET A 514 19.12 -20.58 14.08
N LYS A 515 20.08 -19.66 13.95
CA LYS A 515 20.59 -18.88 15.08
C LYS A 515 19.50 -18.02 15.75
N ARG A 516 18.66 -17.34 14.97
CA ARG A 516 17.57 -16.48 15.47
C ARG A 516 16.48 -17.25 16.21
N ASN A 517 16.18 -18.45 15.76
CA ASN A 517 15.14 -19.29 16.36
C ASN A 517 15.68 -20.29 17.40
N GLY A 518 16.97 -20.21 17.77
CA GLY A 518 17.56 -21.04 18.80
C GLY A 518 17.77 -22.51 18.40
N VAL A 519 17.83 -22.81 17.11
CA VAL A 519 18.17 -24.13 16.59
C VAL A 519 19.68 -24.34 16.74
N LYS A 520 20.10 -25.40 17.41
CA LYS A 520 21.51 -25.74 17.62
C LYS A 520 22.10 -26.44 16.39
N GLU A 521 23.41 -26.38 16.25
CA GLU A 521 24.10 -27.12 15.18
C GLU A 521 23.82 -28.62 15.26
N GLY A 522 23.42 -29.21 14.11
CA GLY A 522 23.07 -30.62 14.01
C GLY A 522 21.62 -30.97 14.37
N GLU A 523 20.79 -30.04 14.80
CA GLU A 523 19.37 -30.30 15.05
C GLU A 523 18.49 -30.20 13.78
N LEU A 524 18.86 -29.35 12.83
CA LEU A 524 18.13 -29.15 11.56
C LEU A 524 19.10 -29.19 10.39
N VAL A 525 18.71 -29.92 9.35
CA VAL A 525 19.34 -29.90 8.02
C VAL A 525 18.25 -29.60 6.99
N VAL A 526 18.35 -28.47 6.33
CA VAL A 526 17.49 -28.11 5.21
C VAL A 526 18.22 -28.49 3.92
N GLU A 527 17.62 -29.36 3.12
CA GLU A 527 18.22 -29.78 1.85
C GLU A 527 17.93 -28.71 0.76
N GLU A 528 18.80 -28.64 -0.24
CA GLU A 528 18.65 -27.72 -1.38
C GLU A 528 17.32 -27.97 -2.10
N SER A 529 16.91 -29.23 -2.25
CA SER A 529 15.63 -29.63 -2.85
C SER A 529 14.44 -28.97 -2.14
N ALA A 530 14.47 -28.92 -0.80
CA ALA A 530 13.43 -28.23 -0.02
C ALA A 530 13.43 -26.72 -0.30
N VAL A 531 14.60 -26.09 -0.36
CA VAL A 531 14.71 -24.65 -0.66
C VAL A 531 14.17 -24.34 -2.06
N ARG A 532 14.50 -25.19 -3.03
CA ARG A 532 13.99 -25.08 -4.42
C ARG A 532 12.47 -25.19 -4.47
N ASP A 533 11.88 -26.11 -3.74
CA ASP A 533 10.44 -26.26 -3.62
C ASP A 533 9.78 -25.07 -2.91
N ILE A 534 10.43 -24.51 -1.87
CA ILE A 534 9.93 -23.30 -1.23
C ILE A 534 9.86 -22.15 -2.23
N ILE A 535 10.91 -21.96 -3.02
CA ILE A 535 10.98 -20.87 -4.02
C ILE A 535 9.88 -21.04 -5.07
N ARG A 536 9.63 -22.27 -5.52
CA ARG A 536 8.69 -22.58 -6.62
C ARG A 536 7.24 -22.56 -6.19
N TYR A 537 6.92 -23.11 -5.02
CA TYR A 537 5.55 -23.40 -4.63
C TYR A 537 5.02 -22.63 -3.41
N TYR A 538 5.89 -21.97 -2.65
CA TYR A 538 5.48 -21.26 -1.45
C TYR A 538 5.79 -19.76 -1.48
N THR A 539 6.63 -19.30 -2.43
CA THR A 539 7.00 -17.88 -2.57
C THR A 539 6.85 -17.39 -4.00
N ARG A 540 6.40 -16.13 -4.15
CA ARG A 540 6.33 -15.42 -5.44
C ARG A 540 6.85 -14.01 -5.19
N GLU A 541 8.16 -13.81 -5.37
CA GLU A 541 8.82 -12.55 -5.08
C GLU A 541 10.11 -12.38 -5.89
N ALA A 542 10.50 -11.15 -6.17
CA ALA A 542 11.77 -10.84 -6.81
C ALA A 542 12.96 -11.07 -5.88
N GLY A 543 12.82 -10.73 -4.61
CA GLY A 543 13.84 -10.88 -3.58
C GLY A 543 13.76 -12.21 -2.81
N VAL A 544 14.16 -12.17 -1.54
CA VAL A 544 14.20 -13.35 -0.64
C VAL A 544 13.48 -13.13 0.70
N ARG A 545 12.61 -12.12 0.80
CA ARG A 545 11.95 -11.77 2.06
C ARG A 545 10.91 -12.81 2.49
N SER A 546 10.12 -13.31 1.57
CA SER A 546 9.15 -14.37 1.85
C SER A 546 9.85 -15.70 2.07
N LEU A 547 10.91 -15.98 1.30
CA LEU A 547 11.78 -17.14 1.50
C LEU A 547 12.36 -17.16 2.92
N ASP A 548 12.89 -16.04 3.42
CA ASP A 548 13.40 -15.89 4.79
C ASP A 548 12.30 -16.19 5.83
N ARG A 549 11.05 -15.73 5.58
CA ARG A 549 9.90 -16.00 6.47
C ARG A 549 9.50 -17.49 6.49
N GLU A 550 9.47 -18.13 5.33
CA GLU A 550 9.11 -19.56 5.27
C GLU A 550 10.21 -20.44 5.90
N ILE A 551 11.50 -20.12 5.71
CA ILE A 551 12.61 -20.77 6.42
C ILE A 551 12.48 -20.58 7.94
N ALA A 552 12.16 -19.35 8.39
CA ALA A 552 11.93 -19.07 9.80
C ALA A 552 10.76 -19.90 10.38
N LYS A 553 9.70 -20.13 9.59
CA LYS A 553 8.56 -20.96 9.98
C LYS A 553 8.97 -22.43 10.15
N ILE A 554 9.81 -22.94 9.26
CA ILE A 554 10.38 -24.29 9.40
C ILE A 554 11.18 -24.39 10.70
N CYS A 555 12.09 -23.44 10.94
CA CYS A 555 12.90 -23.41 12.16
C CYS A 555 12.02 -23.43 13.43
N ARG A 556 10.98 -22.58 13.49
CA ARG A 556 10.05 -22.53 14.63
C ARG A 556 9.32 -23.86 14.84
N LYS A 557 8.84 -24.51 13.78
CA LYS A 557 8.16 -25.82 13.89
C LYS A 557 9.12 -26.91 14.37
N VAL A 558 10.34 -26.89 13.87
CA VAL A 558 11.37 -27.83 14.32
C VAL A 558 11.69 -27.65 15.80
N VAL A 559 11.88 -26.40 16.25
CA VAL A 559 12.09 -26.11 17.69
C VAL A 559 10.91 -26.62 18.52
N MET A 560 9.69 -26.34 18.08
CA MET A 560 8.49 -26.84 18.75
C MET A 560 8.48 -28.37 18.84
N GLN A 561 8.81 -29.09 17.75
CA GLN A 561 8.88 -30.55 17.73
C GLN A 561 9.95 -31.09 18.69
N ILE A 562 11.12 -30.45 18.71
CA ILE A 562 12.23 -30.84 19.63
C ILE A 562 11.78 -30.65 21.08
N THR A 563 11.26 -29.47 21.43
CA THR A 563 10.79 -29.15 22.77
C THR A 563 9.70 -30.10 23.26
N LEU A 564 8.68 -30.36 22.42
CA LEU A 564 7.61 -31.29 22.73
C LEU A 564 8.13 -32.74 22.93
N ASN A 565 9.14 -33.14 22.18
CA ASN A 565 9.77 -34.45 22.33
C ASN A 565 10.60 -34.53 23.60
N GLU A 566 11.28 -33.44 23.98
CA GLU A 566 12.00 -33.34 25.25
C GLU A 566 11.04 -33.39 26.44
N ASP A 567 9.94 -32.68 26.40
CA ASP A 567 8.92 -32.66 27.46
C ASP A 567 8.22 -34.02 27.55
N LYS A 568 7.89 -34.68 26.44
CA LYS A 568 7.39 -36.06 26.46
C LYS A 568 8.37 -37.05 27.05
N LYS A 569 9.67 -36.90 26.80
CA LYS A 569 10.72 -37.72 27.42
C LYS A 569 10.82 -37.44 28.93
N ARG A 570 10.75 -36.18 29.35
CA ARG A 570 10.73 -35.83 30.79
C ARG A 570 9.50 -36.39 31.49
N LEU A 571 8.35 -36.40 30.87
CA LEU A 571 7.10 -36.97 31.40
C LEU A 571 7.10 -38.51 31.40
N SER A 572 7.86 -39.16 30.51
CA SER A 572 7.93 -40.60 30.38
C SER A 572 9.12 -41.26 31.16
N GLU A 573 10.02 -40.49 31.77
CA GLU A 573 11.18 -41.04 32.51
C GLU A 573 10.83 -41.59 33.89
N THR A 574 10.41 -42.86 33.85
CA THR A 574 10.89 -43.84 34.81
C THR A 574 12.22 -44.45 34.29
N LYS A 575 13.33 -43.96 34.81
CA LYS A 575 14.68 -44.53 34.74
C LYS A 575 15.07 -45.29 33.47
N LYS A 576 15.73 -44.63 32.52
CA LYS A 576 16.98 -45.14 31.90
C LYS A 576 17.67 -44.05 31.08
N THR A 577 18.85 -43.69 31.49
CA THR A 577 19.80 -42.80 30.81
C THR A 577 20.28 -43.42 29.50
N SER A 578 19.86 -42.88 28.34
CA SER A 578 20.67 -43.02 27.15
C SER A 578 20.92 -41.59 26.57
N LYS A 579 22.18 -41.16 26.66
CA LYS A 579 22.73 -39.96 26.00
C LYS A 579 22.76 -40.15 24.47
N ALA A 580 21.65 -40.44 23.82
CA ALA A 580 21.60 -40.39 22.37
C ALA A 580 21.46 -38.93 21.95
N LYS A 581 22.45 -38.41 21.19
CA LYS A 581 22.31 -37.08 20.52
C LYS A 581 21.00 -37.07 19.72
N PRO A 582 20.21 -35.98 19.78
CA PRO A 582 19.01 -35.89 18.98
C PRO A 582 19.38 -36.05 17.51
N ARG A 583 18.66 -36.93 16.81
CA ARG A 583 18.85 -37.12 15.37
C ARG A 583 18.43 -35.83 14.68
N ALA A 584 19.29 -35.29 13.81
CA ALA A 584 18.97 -34.09 13.01
C ALA A 584 17.65 -34.26 12.25
N VAL A 585 16.78 -33.29 12.35
CA VAL A 585 15.57 -33.23 11.55
C VAL A 585 15.98 -32.84 10.13
N LYS A 586 15.75 -33.70 9.16
CA LYS A 586 16.02 -33.41 7.75
C LYS A 586 14.75 -32.91 7.09
N VAL A 587 14.80 -31.74 6.50
CA VAL A 587 13.73 -31.16 5.70
C VAL A 587 14.07 -31.25 4.22
N ASN A 588 13.24 -31.93 3.46
CA ASN A 588 13.38 -32.13 2.02
C ASN A 588 12.03 -31.89 1.33
N GLU A 589 11.98 -32.00 0.00
CA GLU A 589 10.78 -31.82 -0.81
C GLU A 589 9.57 -32.67 -0.36
N LYS A 590 9.82 -33.91 0.15
CA LYS A 590 8.77 -34.86 0.50
C LYS A 590 8.04 -34.54 1.78
N ASN A 591 8.74 -33.95 2.76
CA ASN A 591 8.18 -33.62 4.08
C ASN A 591 7.97 -32.11 4.29
N LEU A 592 8.21 -31.30 3.26
CA LEU A 592 8.07 -29.85 3.32
C LEU A 592 6.63 -29.41 3.65
N HIS A 593 5.63 -30.15 3.19
CA HIS A 593 4.21 -29.88 3.44
C HIS A 593 3.86 -29.98 4.94
N ASP A 594 4.56 -30.78 5.74
CA ASP A 594 4.35 -30.88 7.19
C ASP A 594 4.68 -29.56 7.90
N TYR A 595 5.64 -28.82 7.35
CA TYR A 595 6.12 -27.56 7.90
C TYR A 595 5.39 -26.35 7.33
N LEU A 596 5.12 -26.30 6.03
CA LEU A 596 4.61 -25.11 5.38
C LEU A 596 3.11 -25.20 5.02
N GLY A 597 2.55 -26.43 4.96
CA GLY A 597 1.18 -26.68 4.56
C GLY A 597 1.06 -26.85 3.04
N VAL A 598 -0.13 -26.61 2.51
CA VAL A 598 -0.45 -26.78 1.09
C VAL A 598 0.38 -25.81 0.23
N ARG A 599 0.80 -26.27 -0.94
CA ARG A 599 1.44 -25.41 -1.96
C ARG A 599 0.52 -24.26 -2.32
N ARG A 600 1.07 -23.07 -2.43
CA ARG A 600 0.31 -21.82 -2.68
C ARG A 600 0.32 -21.42 -4.12
N PHE A 601 1.35 -21.82 -4.83
CA PHE A 601 1.59 -21.43 -6.22
C PHE A 601 1.87 -22.68 -7.04
N ASP A 602 1.45 -22.65 -8.29
CA ASP A 602 1.80 -23.65 -9.28
C ASP A 602 3.05 -23.17 -10.05
N TYR A 603 3.98 -24.10 -10.27
CA TYR A 603 5.21 -23.84 -10.99
C TYR A 603 5.15 -24.52 -12.35
N GLY A 604 5.59 -23.82 -13.39
CA GLY A 604 5.65 -24.39 -14.74
C GLY A 604 4.32 -24.43 -15.45
N VAL A 605 3.42 -23.51 -15.14
CA VAL A 605 2.08 -23.39 -15.77
C VAL A 605 2.18 -22.63 -17.10
N ALA A 606 3.17 -22.96 -17.95
CA ALA A 606 2.95 -22.79 -19.38
C ALA A 606 1.89 -23.81 -19.78
N GLU A 607 0.83 -23.36 -20.43
CA GLU A 607 -0.19 -24.27 -20.91
C GLU A 607 0.42 -25.36 -21.80
N SER A 608 -0.04 -26.56 -21.64
CA SER A 608 0.49 -27.72 -22.39
C SER A 608 -0.10 -27.85 -23.81
N GLU A 609 -1.12 -27.04 -24.11
CA GLU A 609 -1.89 -27.16 -25.36
C GLU A 609 -1.92 -25.81 -26.09
N ASN A 610 -1.75 -25.89 -27.43
CA ASN A 610 -1.93 -24.74 -28.31
C ASN A 610 -3.42 -24.34 -28.34
N ARG A 611 -3.74 -23.11 -28.08
CA ARG A 611 -5.12 -22.61 -27.99
C ARG A 611 -5.39 -21.45 -28.92
N ILE A 612 -6.61 -21.38 -29.43
CA ILE A 612 -7.08 -20.30 -30.27
C ILE A 612 -7.40 -19.09 -29.38
N GLY A 613 -6.84 -17.94 -29.74
CA GLY A 613 -7.14 -16.66 -29.07
C GLY A 613 -6.50 -16.49 -27.70
N GLN A 614 -5.62 -17.40 -27.28
CA GLN A 614 -4.94 -17.31 -25.99
C GLN A 614 -3.43 -17.19 -26.20
N VAL A 615 -2.82 -16.18 -25.61
CA VAL A 615 -1.40 -15.84 -25.74
C VAL A 615 -0.79 -15.63 -24.37
N THR A 616 0.43 -16.12 -24.19
CA THR A 616 1.24 -15.85 -23.01
C THR A 616 2.09 -14.59 -23.24
N GLY A 617 1.74 -13.51 -22.58
CA GLY A 617 2.54 -12.31 -22.48
C GLY A 617 3.48 -12.33 -21.28
N LEU A 618 4.41 -11.38 -21.22
CA LEU A 618 5.32 -11.18 -20.09
C LEU A 618 5.08 -9.82 -19.47
N ALA A 619 4.68 -9.81 -18.22
CA ALA A 619 4.47 -8.61 -17.42
C ALA A 619 5.62 -8.39 -16.43
N TRP A 620 5.85 -7.13 -16.08
CA TRP A 620 6.69 -6.74 -14.96
C TRP A 620 5.83 -6.16 -13.84
N THR A 621 6.11 -6.58 -12.63
CA THR A 621 5.44 -6.10 -11.41
C THR A 621 6.48 -5.73 -10.34
N GLU A 622 6.08 -5.01 -9.31
CA GLU A 622 6.96 -4.68 -8.17
C GLU A 622 7.54 -5.93 -7.46
N VAL A 623 6.90 -7.06 -7.61
CA VAL A 623 7.37 -8.34 -7.02
C VAL A 623 8.21 -9.17 -7.99
N GLY A 624 8.39 -8.71 -9.22
CA GLY A 624 9.19 -9.35 -10.28
C GLY A 624 8.43 -9.54 -11.57
N GLY A 625 8.97 -10.37 -12.48
CA GLY A 625 8.29 -10.72 -13.71
C GLY A 625 7.23 -11.80 -13.50
N GLU A 626 6.16 -11.75 -14.30
CA GLU A 626 5.04 -12.68 -14.29
C GLU A 626 4.62 -13.06 -15.71
N LEU A 627 4.05 -14.28 -15.85
CA LEU A 627 3.35 -14.67 -17.07
C LEU A 627 1.97 -14.03 -17.06
N LEU A 628 1.59 -13.44 -18.17
CA LEU A 628 0.32 -12.75 -18.35
C LEU A 628 -0.46 -13.47 -19.45
N THR A 629 -1.54 -14.13 -19.12
CA THR A 629 -2.44 -14.71 -20.12
C THR A 629 -3.29 -13.60 -20.74
N VAL A 630 -3.30 -13.53 -22.06
CA VAL A 630 -4.16 -12.64 -22.85
C VAL A 630 -5.11 -13.51 -23.66
N GLU A 631 -6.39 -13.33 -23.50
CA GLU A 631 -7.44 -14.05 -24.21
C GLU A 631 -8.18 -13.09 -25.16
N ALA A 632 -8.46 -13.55 -26.36
CA ALA A 632 -9.28 -12.86 -27.32
C ALA A 632 -10.36 -13.78 -27.89
N ALA A 633 -11.57 -13.31 -27.92
CA ALA A 633 -12.71 -14.02 -28.50
C ALA A 633 -13.39 -13.18 -29.57
N ALA A 634 -13.52 -13.74 -30.78
CA ALA A 634 -14.28 -13.12 -31.86
C ALA A 634 -15.73 -13.56 -31.78
N LEU A 635 -16.65 -12.59 -31.62
CA LEU A 635 -18.09 -12.79 -31.47
C LEU A 635 -18.85 -12.23 -32.66
N PRO A 636 -20.04 -12.74 -33.02
CA PRO A 636 -20.91 -12.04 -33.97
C PRO A 636 -21.28 -10.65 -33.44
N GLY A 637 -21.09 -9.60 -34.25
CA GLY A 637 -21.36 -8.24 -33.78
C GLY A 637 -21.20 -7.21 -34.88
N LYS A 638 -20.90 -5.97 -34.50
CA LYS A 638 -20.82 -4.80 -35.38
C LYS A 638 -19.50 -4.05 -35.33
N GLY A 639 -18.42 -4.75 -34.94
CA GLY A 639 -17.07 -4.18 -34.83
C GLY A 639 -16.75 -3.56 -33.48
N MET A 640 -17.48 -3.89 -32.43
CA MET A 640 -17.21 -3.39 -31.09
C MET A 640 -15.99 -4.06 -30.44
N ILE A 641 -15.22 -3.28 -29.68
CA ILE A 641 -14.11 -3.77 -28.87
C ILE A 641 -14.57 -3.79 -27.42
N GLN A 642 -14.54 -4.94 -26.79
CA GLN A 642 -14.79 -5.09 -25.36
C GLN A 642 -13.50 -5.50 -24.66
N CYS A 643 -13.18 -4.80 -23.55
CA CYS A 643 -12.00 -5.09 -22.73
C CYS A 643 -12.43 -5.42 -21.31
N THR A 644 -11.90 -6.52 -20.75
CA THR A 644 -12.13 -6.89 -19.35
C THR A 644 -10.84 -7.35 -18.66
N GLY A 645 -10.78 -7.34 -17.32
CA GLY A 645 -9.61 -7.77 -16.53
C GLY A 645 -8.90 -6.63 -15.77
N GLN A 646 -9.63 -5.56 -15.42
CA GLN A 646 -9.08 -4.37 -14.73
C GLN A 646 -7.87 -3.75 -15.45
N LEU A 647 -8.04 -3.50 -16.75
CA LEU A 647 -7.03 -2.86 -17.58
C LEU A 647 -6.99 -1.35 -17.31
N GLY A 648 -5.80 -0.82 -17.06
CA GLY A 648 -5.54 0.61 -17.01
C GLY A 648 -5.66 1.26 -18.41
N ASP A 649 -5.55 2.58 -18.44
CA ASP A 649 -5.84 3.34 -19.67
C ASP A 649 -4.78 3.10 -20.73
N VAL A 650 -3.50 3.00 -20.37
CA VAL A 650 -2.40 2.68 -21.31
C VAL A 650 -2.62 1.29 -21.96
N MET A 651 -3.09 0.33 -21.19
CA MET A 651 -3.36 -1.00 -21.71
C MET A 651 -4.58 -1.04 -22.63
N LYS A 652 -5.62 -0.24 -22.37
CA LYS A 652 -6.78 -0.06 -23.28
C LYS A 652 -6.38 0.61 -24.58
N GLU A 653 -5.50 1.60 -24.54
CA GLU A 653 -4.91 2.21 -25.73
C GLU A 653 -4.14 1.19 -26.55
N SER A 654 -3.36 0.33 -25.88
CA SER A 654 -2.63 -0.78 -26.50
C SER A 654 -3.55 -1.78 -27.22
N VAL A 655 -4.72 -2.10 -26.62
CA VAL A 655 -5.77 -2.91 -27.29
C VAL A 655 -6.29 -2.20 -28.53
N SER A 656 -6.53 -0.90 -28.48
CA SER A 656 -7.02 -0.11 -29.60
C SER A 656 -5.99 -0.02 -30.74
N ALA A 657 -4.71 0.13 -30.38
CA ALA A 657 -3.62 0.10 -31.34
C ALA A 657 -3.49 -1.28 -32.00
N ALA A 658 -3.51 -2.35 -31.21
CA ALA A 658 -3.49 -3.73 -31.68
C ALA A 658 -4.63 -4.02 -32.67
N TRP A 659 -5.85 -3.58 -32.32
CA TRP A 659 -7.02 -3.69 -33.21
C TRP A 659 -6.80 -2.97 -34.54
N SER A 660 -6.26 -1.77 -34.52
CA SER A 660 -5.96 -1.01 -35.74
C SER A 660 -4.93 -1.72 -36.62
N VAL A 661 -3.93 -2.35 -36.03
CA VAL A 661 -2.93 -3.17 -36.72
C VAL A 661 -3.56 -4.40 -37.35
N VAL A 662 -4.43 -5.12 -36.64
CA VAL A 662 -5.15 -6.29 -37.17
C VAL A 662 -6.00 -5.88 -38.39
N ARG A 663 -6.72 -4.76 -38.31
CA ARG A 663 -7.51 -4.24 -39.43
C ARG A 663 -6.67 -3.86 -40.63
N SER A 664 -5.53 -3.18 -40.40
CA SER A 664 -4.65 -2.76 -41.49
C SER A 664 -3.96 -3.94 -42.20
N ARG A 665 -3.89 -5.11 -41.56
CA ARG A 665 -3.27 -6.33 -42.10
C ARG A 665 -4.27 -7.43 -42.43
N ALA A 666 -5.55 -7.11 -42.46
CA ALA A 666 -6.62 -8.09 -42.67
C ALA A 666 -6.33 -9.04 -43.84
N GLU A 667 -6.02 -8.47 -45.01
CA GLU A 667 -5.75 -9.25 -46.22
C GLU A 667 -4.51 -10.19 -46.07
N SER A 668 -3.45 -9.69 -45.44
CA SER A 668 -2.22 -10.46 -45.26
C SER A 668 -2.37 -11.64 -44.27
N VAL A 669 -3.35 -11.58 -43.39
CA VAL A 669 -3.68 -12.63 -42.43
C VAL A 669 -4.92 -13.43 -42.80
N GLY A 670 -5.40 -13.34 -44.04
CA GLY A 670 -6.51 -14.14 -44.56
C GLY A 670 -7.90 -13.69 -44.12
N LEU A 671 -8.05 -12.48 -43.71
CA LEU A 671 -9.33 -11.91 -43.33
C LEU A 671 -9.88 -11.00 -44.43
N ALA A 672 -11.20 -11.06 -44.66
CA ALA A 672 -11.85 -10.17 -45.58
C ALA A 672 -11.69 -8.71 -45.13
N PRO A 673 -11.58 -7.72 -46.05
CA PRO A 673 -11.40 -6.30 -45.68
C PRO A 673 -12.50 -5.75 -44.76
N ASP A 674 -13.72 -6.33 -44.84
CA ASP A 674 -14.89 -5.96 -44.05
C ASP A 674 -15.16 -6.85 -42.82
N PHE A 675 -14.23 -7.72 -42.46
CA PHE A 675 -14.43 -8.72 -41.38
C PHE A 675 -14.90 -8.10 -40.09
N TYR A 676 -14.42 -6.91 -39.76
CA TYR A 676 -14.72 -6.18 -38.53
C TYR A 676 -16.17 -5.66 -38.46
N GLU A 677 -16.85 -5.49 -39.57
CA GLU A 677 -18.24 -5.02 -39.58
C GLU A 677 -19.25 -6.09 -39.13
N LYS A 678 -18.83 -7.34 -39.13
CA LYS A 678 -19.66 -8.51 -38.81
C LYS A 678 -19.26 -9.21 -37.51
N LYS A 679 -18.18 -8.79 -36.86
CA LYS A 679 -17.63 -9.43 -35.66
C LYS A 679 -17.16 -8.40 -34.64
N ASP A 680 -17.52 -8.61 -33.39
CA ASP A 680 -16.99 -7.94 -32.23
C ASP A 680 -15.75 -8.70 -31.72
N ILE A 681 -14.86 -8.01 -31.03
CA ILE A 681 -13.72 -8.63 -30.36
C ILE A 681 -13.78 -8.34 -28.87
N HIS A 682 -13.70 -9.40 -28.07
CA HIS A 682 -13.58 -9.30 -26.63
C HIS A 682 -12.17 -9.71 -26.22
N VAL A 683 -11.42 -8.80 -25.63
CA VAL A 683 -10.10 -9.06 -25.06
C VAL A 683 -10.24 -9.13 -23.54
N HIS A 684 -9.80 -10.23 -22.99
CA HIS A 684 -9.82 -10.50 -21.57
C HIS A 684 -8.42 -10.81 -21.06
N VAL A 685 -8.05 -10.20 -19.93
CA VAL A 685 -6.81 -10.54 -19.22
C VAL A 685 -7.21 -11.05 -17.84
N PRO A 686 -7.12 -12.37 -17.59
CA PRO A 686 -7.51 -12.99 -16.33
C PRO A 686 -6.85 -12.38 -15.10
N GLU A 687 -7.25 -12.81 -13.89
CA GLU A 687 -6.82 -12.25 -12.60
C GLU A 687 -7.33 -10.82 -12.35
N GLY A 688 -8.65 -10.64 -12.41
CA GLY A 688 -9.31 -9.32 -12.21
C GLY A 688 -9.12 -8.67 -10.84
N ALA A 689 -8.49 -9.34 -9.88
CA ALA A 689 -8.16 -8.77 -8.58
C ALA A 689 -6.90 -7.86 -8.61
N THR A 690 -6.08 -7.96 -9.68
CA THR A 690 -4.85 -7.20 -9.81
C THR A 690 -4.99 -6.20 -10.96
N PRO A 691 -4.90 -4.87 -10.71
CA PRO A 691 -4.86 -3.87 -11.78
C PRO A 691 -3.66 -4.11 -12.70
N LYS A 692 -3.88 -4.00 -14.01
CA LYS A 692 -2.85 -4.19 -15.03
C LYS A 692 -2.80 -2.97 -15.92
N ASP A 693 -1.60 -2.39 -16.06
CA ASP A 693 -1.39 -1.25 -16.94
C ASP A 693 -0.01 -1.32 -17.59
N GLY A 694 0.07 -0.82 -18.82
CA GLY A 694 1.33 -0.75 -19.56
C GLY A 694 1.21 -1.13 -21.03
N PRO A 695 2.09 -0.59 -21.91
CA PRO A 695 2.01 -0.80 -23.35
C PRO A 695 2.60 -2.15 -23.81
N SER A 696 3.37 -2.85 -22.97
CA SER A 696 4.22 -3.99 -23.37
C SER A 696 3.47 -5.28 -23.75
N ALA A 697 2.14 -5.30 -23.65
CA ALA A 697 1.30 -6.43 -24.08
C ALA A 697 0.75 -6.26 -25.51
N GLY A 698 1.10 -5.20 -26.23
CA GLY A 698 0.53 -4.87 -27.55
C GLY A 698 0.70 -5.98 -28.58
N ILE A 699 1.89 -6.59 -28.68
CA ILE A 699 2.11 -7.70 -29.61
C ILE A 699 1.35 -8.95 -29.22
N ALA A 700 1.21 -9.24 -27.92
CA ALA A 700 0.44 -10.38 -27.43
C ALA A 700 -1.06 -10.21 -27.74
N MET A 701 -1.59 -9.00 -27.55
CA MET A 701 -2.98 -8.68 -27.89
C MET A 701 -3.24 -8.81 -29.38
N THR A 702 -2.32 -8.34 -30.22
CA THR A 702 -2.42 -8.45 -31.67
C THR A 702 -2.44 -9.91 -32.10
N LEU A 703 -1.54 -10.73 -31.58
CA LEU A 703 -1.47 -12.16 -31.89
C LEU A 703 -2.74 -12.88 -31.42
N ALA A 704 -3.24 -12.58 -30.21
CA ALA A 704 -4.47 -13.17 -29.70
C ALA A 704 -5.68 -12.84 -30.57
N MET A 705 -5.80 -11.59 -31.03
CA MET A 705 -6.86 -11.16 -31.95
C MET A 705 -6.76 -11.88 -33.31
N VAL A 706 -5.58 -11.91 -33.91
CA VAL A 706 -5.37 -12.61 -35.19
C VAL A 706 -5.72 -14.09 -35.04
N SER A 707 -5.25 -14.76 -34.01
CA SER A 707 -5.58 -16.14 -33.71
C SER A 707 -7.11 -16.35 -33.55
N ALA A 708 -7.79 -15.46 -32.83
CA ALA A 708 -9.23 -15.56 -32.63
C ALA A 708 -10.04 -15.42 -33.92
N PHE A 709 -9.59 -14.59 -34.84
CA PHE A 709 -10.26 -14.38 -36.14
C PHE A 709 -9.92 -15.46 -37.16
N THR A 710 -8.64 -15.84 -37.25
CA THR A 710 -8.16 -16.86 -38.23
C THR A 710 -8.41 -18.28 -37.78
N LYS A 711 -8.72 -18.49 -36.49
CA LYS A 711 -8.85 -19.82 -35.86
C LYS A 711 -7.57 -20.62 -35.85
N ILE A 712 -6.42 -20.03 -36.05
CA ILE A 712 -5.13 -20.65 -35.96
C ILE A 712 -4.66 -20.64 -34.48
N PRO A 713 -4.35 -21.80 -33.90
CA PRO A 713 -3.90 -21.85 -32.52
C PRO A 713 -2.58 -21.10 -32.29
N VAL A 714 -2.42 -20.52 -31.13
CA VAL A 714 -1.16 -19.94 -30.65
C VAL A 714 -0.33 -21.01 -29.99
N ARG A 715 0.95 -20.99 -30.21
CA ARG A 715 1.91 -21.93 -29.61
C ARG A 715 2.02 -21.70 -28.09
N ALA A 716 1.79 -22.75 -27.33
CA ALA A 716 1.83 -22.73 -25.86
C ALA A 716 3.26 -22.54 -25.30
N ASP A 717 4.29 -22.93 -26.04
CA ASP A 717 5.70 -22.85 -25.65
C ASP A 717 6.33 -21.47 -25.95
N VAL A 718 5.54 -20.52 -26.46
CA VAL A 718 5.97 -19.17 -26.83
C VAL A 718 5.39 -18.14 -25.86
N ALA A 719 6.25 -17.26 -25.34
CA ALA A 719 5.83 -16.04 -24.65
C ALA A 719 6.39 -14.81 -25.35
N MET A 720 5.79 -13.66 -25.12
CA MET A 720 6.19 -12.44 -25.79
C MET A 720 5.99 -11.19 -24.97
N THR A 721 6.74 -10.16 -25.34
CA THR A 721 6.57 -8.81 -24.81
C THR A 721 7.00 -7.79 -25.85
N GLY A 722 6.26 -6.70 -25.99
CA GLY A 722 6.56 -5.62 -26.92
C GLY A 722 5.38 -4.67 -27.01
N GLU A 723 5.69 -3.40 -27.13
CA GLU A 723 4.72 -2.37 -27.50
C GLU A 723 4.52 -2.39 -29.01
N ILE A 724 3.31 -2.08 -29.47
CA ILE A 724 2.97 -2.08 -30.90
C ILE A 724 2.60 -0.69 -31.37
N THR A 725 3.16 -0.30 -32.51
CA THR A 725 2.74 0.92 -33.22
C THR A 725 1.61 0.62 -34.21
N LEU A 726 0.91 1.65 -34.68
CA LEU A 726 -0.14 1.52 -35.70
C LEU A 726 0.38 0.96 -37.04
N ARG A 727 1.70 1.03 -37.29
CA ARG A 727 2.36 0.44 -38.46
C ARG A 727 2.74 -1.03 -38.25
N GLY A 728 2.59 -1.55 -37.02
CA GLY A 728 2.97 -2.90 -36.65
C GLY A 728 4.45 -3.07 -36.33
N GLU A 729 5.18 -1.97 -36.06
CA GLU A 729 6.54 -2.01 -35.56
C GLU A 729 6.50 -2.31 -34.05
N VAL A 730 7.44 -3.12 -33.60
CA VAL A 730 7.57 -3.55 -32.20
C VAL A 730 8.57 -2.66 -31.49
N LEU A 731 8.11 -1.88 -30.51
CA LEU A 731 8.94 -0.95 -29.75
C LEU A 731 9.53 -1.58 -28.49
N PRO A 732 10.67 -1.04 -27.99
CA PRO A 732 11.37 -1.56 -26.84
C PRO A 732 10.54 -1.40 -25.53
N ILE A 733 10.83 -2.29 -24.59
CA ILE A 733 10.12 -2.36 -23.29
C ILE A 733 11.13 -2.33 -22.13
N GLY A 734 10.63 -2.01 -20.94
CA GLY A 734 11.39 -2.09 -19.69
C GLY A 734 11.24 -3.45 -18.99
N GLY A 735 12.18 -3.73 -18.06
CA GLY A 735 12.12 -4.90 -17.20
C GLY A 735 12.36 -6.24 -17.92
N LEU A 736 13.19 -6.25 -18.96
CA LEU A 736 13.44 -7.45 -19.76
C LEU A 736 13.99 -8.60 -18.91
N LYS A 737 14.89 -8.32 -17.97
CA LYS A 737 15.50 -9.34 -17.12
C LYS A 737 14.45 -10.08 -16.29
N GLU A 738 13.57 -9.35 -15.63
CA GLU A 738 12.50 -9.92 -14.81
C GLU A 738 11.52 -10.72 -15.66
N LYS A 739 11.19 -10.25 -16.85
CA LYS A 739 10.31 -10.92 -17.81
C LYS A 739 10.88 -12.23 -18.29
N LEU A 740 12.17 -12.27 -18.65
CA LEU A 740 12.84 -13.51 -19.08
C LEU A 740 12.98 -14.51 -17.92
N LEU A 741 13.22 -14.03 -16.70
CA LEU A 741 13.20 -14.88 -15.50
C LEU A 741 11.82 -15.49 -15.25
N ALA A 742 10.74 -14.75 -15.50
CA ALA A 742 9.39 -15.29 -15.43
C ALA A 742 9.11 -16.35 -16.50
N ALA A 743 9.53 -16.10 -17.73
CA ALA A 743 9.40 -17.05 -18.83
C ALA A 743 10.12 -18.37 -18.51
N LEU A 744 11.38 -18.28 -18.03
CA LEU A 744 12.15 -19.46 -17.63
C LEU A 744 11.47 -20.24 -16.50
N ARG A 745 11.01 -19.55 -15.47
CA ARG A 745 10.25 -20.16 -14.34
C ARG A 745 8.95 -20.79 -14.79
N GLY A 746 8.27 -20.17 -15.76
CA GLY A 746 7.02 -20.67 -16.33
C GLY A 746 7.20 -21.87 -17.25
N GLY A 747 8.43 -22.27 -17.58
CA GLY A 747 8.69 -23.38 -18.50
C GLY A 747 8.54 -23.04 -19.98
N ILE A 748 8.50 -21.76 -20.32
CA ILE A 748 8.51 -21.26 -21.70
C ILE A 748 9.82 -21.64 -22.37
N LYS A 749 9.76 -21.96 -23.66
CA LYS A 749 10.94 -22.31 -24.46
C LYS A 749 11.38 -21.18 -25.39
N HIS A 750 10.43 -20.50 -25.98
CA HIS A 750 10.67 -19.43 -26.96
C HIS A 750 10.14 -18.10 -26.42
N VAL A 751 10.96 -17.07 -26.50
CA VAL A 751 10.54 -15.73 -26.06
C VAL A 751 10.77 -14.72 -27.18
N LEU A 752 9.71 -14.00 -27.55
CA LEU A 752 9.78 -12.91 -28.53
C LEU A 752 10.01 -11.59 -27.79
N ILE A 753 11.07 -10.91 -28.15
CA ILE A 753 11.45 -9.61 -27.57
C ILE A 753 11.61 -8.56 -28.66
N PRO A 754 11.42 -7.28 -28.38
CA PRO A 754 11.73 -6.23 -29.35
C PRO A 754 13.21 -6.24 -29.73
N LYS A 755 13.50 -5.99 -31.02
CA LYS A 755 14.88 -5.98 -31.55
C LYS A 755 15.78 -4.99 -30.81
N ASP A 756 15.25 -3.84 -30.43
CA ASP A 756 15.98 -2.78 -29.71
C ASP A 756 16.37 -3.15 -28.28
N ASN A 757 15.72 -4.20 -27.70
CA ASN A 757 16.10 -4.74 -26.40
C ASN A 757 17.23 -5.78 -26.47
N VAL A 758 17.80 -6.08 -27.66
CA VAL A 758 18.96 -7.00 -27.77
C VAL A 758 20.14 -6.51 -26.93
N LYS A 759 20.35 -5.21 -26.85
CA LYS A 759 21.38 -4.59 -26.00
C LYS A 759 21.21 -4.96 -24.52
N ASP A 760 19.97 -5.12 -24.03
CA ASP A 760 19.68 -5.43 -22.63
C ASP A 760 20.01 -6.90 -22.29
N LEU A 761 20.23 -7.75 -23.31
CA LEU A 761 20.65 -9.14 -23.10
C LEU A 761 22.03 -9.27 -22.48
N GLU A 762 22.90 -8.23 -22.58
CA GLU A 762 24.19 -8.21 -21.89
C GLU A 762 24.06 -8.26 -20.37
N GLU A 763 22.94 -7.78 -19.84
CA GLU A 763 22.66 -7.78 -18.41
C GLU A 763 21.98 -9.06 -17.91
N ILE A 764 21.63 -9.96 -18.83
CA ILE A 764 20.90 -11.21 -18.50
C ILE A 764 21.91 -12.30 -18.13
N PRO A 765 21.69 -13.02 -17.02
CA PRO A 765 22.53 -14.16 -16.61
C PRO A 765 22.57 -15.26 -17.68
N GLU A 766 23.74 -15.89 -17.84
CA GLU A 766 23.97 -16.93 -18.87
C GLU A 766 23.03 -18.14 -18.73
N ASN A 767 22.68 -18.55 -17.51
CA ASN A 767 21.73 -19.63 -17.26
C ASN A 767 20.33 -19.33 -17.83
N VAL A 768 19.92 -18.06 -17.88
CA VAL A 768 18.65 -17.65 -18.48
C VAL A 768 18.74 -17.66 -20.00
N LYS A 769 19.86 -17.17 -20.57
CA LYS A 769 20.08 -17.16 -22.02
C LYS A 769 20.14 -18.57 -22.59
N THR A 770 20.78 -19.50 -21.87
CA THR A 770 20.88 -20.90 -22.30
C THR A 770 19.60 -21.69 -22.11
N GLY A 771 18.75 -21.29 -21.16
CA GLY A 771 17.48 -21.93 -20.87
C GLY A 771 16.31 -21.48 -21.76
N LEU A 772 16.47 -20.40 -22.53
CA LEU A 772 15.44 -19.81 -23.39
C LEU A 772 15.96 -19.61 -24.80
N THR A 773 15.12 -19.86 -25.79
CA THR A 773 15.40 -19.44 -27.18
C THR A 773 14.80 -18.06 -27.37
N ILE A 774 15.65 -17.03 -27.41
CA ILE A 774 15.22 -15.62 -27.49
C ILE A 774 15.21 -15.20 -28.98
N HIS A 775 14.05 -14.68 -29.41
CA HIS A 775 13.81 -14.22 -30.78
C HIS A 775 13.63 -12.70 -30.78
N PRO A 776 14.62 -11.93 -31.27
CA PRO A 776 14.45 -10.50 -31.50
C PRO A 776 13.52 -10.27 -32.69
N VAL A 777 12.46 -9.50 -32.52
CA VAL A 777 11.47 -9.17 -33.54
C VAL A 777 11.37 -7.66 -33.74
N LYS A 778 11.23 -7.22 -34.99
CA LYS A 778 11.02 -5.81 -35.32
C LYS A 778 9.61 -5.52 -35.78
N TRP A 779 8.97 -6.48 -36.44
CA TRP A 779 7.65 -6.33 -37.02
C TRP A 779 6.67 -7.37 -36.48
N ILE A 780 5.40 -7.00 -36.41
CA ILE A 780 4.34 -7.91 -35.95
C ILE A 780 4.23 -9.16 -36.86
N ASP A 781 4.58 -9.02 -38.14
CA ASP A 781 4.55 -10.15 -39.07
C ASP A 781 5.53 -11.27 -38.67
N GLU A 782 6.66 -10.92 -38.04
CA GLU A 782 7.60 -11.87 -37.46
C GLU A 782 7.00 -12.55 -36.21
N VAL A 783 6.26 -11.78 -35.40
CA VAL A 783 5.57 -12.29 -34.23
C VAL A 783 4.49 -13.28 -34.63
N LEU A 784 3.70 -12.98 -35.67
CA LEU A 784 2.67 -13.88 -36.21
C LEU A 784 3.28 -15.19 -36.73
N ALA A 785 4.42 -15.09 -37.43
CA ALA A 785 5.11 -16.25 -37.97
C ALA A 785 5.69 -17.21 -36.92
N LEU A 786 6.13 -16.67 -35.77
CA LEU A 786 6.74 -17.45 -34.69
C LEU A 786 5.74 -17.90 -33.63
N GLY A 787 4.67 -17.10 -33.42
CA GLY A 787 3.70 -17.31 -32.35
C GLY A 787 2.51 -18.17 -32.73
N LEU A 788 2.11 -18.20 -34.00
CA LEU A 788 1.05 -19.10 -34.51
C LEU A 788 1.60 -20.47 -34.87
N GLU A 789 0.75 -21.48 -34.77
CA GLU A 789 1.08 -22.85 -35.17
C GLU A 789 1.32 -23.00 -36.68
N SER A 790 0.60 -22.21 -37.49
CA SER A 790 0.79 -22.09 -38.91
C SER A 790 0.66 -20.65 -39.38
N ARG A 791 1.31 -20.31 -40.49
CA ARG A 791 1.16 -18.98 -41.08
C ARG A 791 -0.28 -18.82 -41.62
N PRO A 792 -0.94 -17.69 -41.39
CA PRO A 792 -2.17 -17.36 -42.09
C PRO A 792 -1.93 -17.27 -43.58
N GLU A 793 -2.81 -17.84 -44.39
CA GLU A 793 -2.82 -17.64 -45.85
C GLU A 793 -3.39 -16.26 -46.16
N SER A 794 -2.85 -15.58 -47.16
CA SER A 794 -3.38 -14.29 -47.59
C SER A 794 -4.81 -14.42 -48.12
N TRP A 795 -5.67 -13.46 -47.76
CA TRP A 795 -7.04 -13.43 -48.28
C TRP A 795 -7.03 -13.29 -49.79
N ALA A 796 -7.76 -14.17 -50.44
CA ALA A 796 -8.02 -14.07 -51.86
C ALA A 796 -9.51 -13.76 -52.06
N GLU A 797 -9.85 -12.86 -52.98
CA GLU A 797 -11.25 -12.67 -53.32
C GLU A 797 -11.90 -13.97 -53.73
N PRO A 798 -13.02 -14.37 -53.10
CA PRO A 798 -13.66 -15.62 -53.43
C PRO A 798 -14.02 -15.62 -54.92
N SER A 799 -13.67 -16.65 -55.62
CA SER A 799 -13.97 -16.81 -57.03
C SER A 799 -15.48 -16.73 -57.26
N ALA A 800 -15.93 -16.20 -58.40
CA ALA A 800 -17.35 -16.02 -58.70
C ALA A 800 -18.17 -17.31 -58.51
N ALA A 801 -17.54 -18.49 -58.59
CA ALA A 801 -18.14 -19.81 -58.32
C ALA A 801 -18.38 -20.05 -56.79
N GLU A 802 -17.47 -19.64 -55.94
CA GLU A 802 -17.57 -19.76 -54.47
C GLU A 802 -18.57 -18.78 -53.89
N ALA A 803 -18.58 -17.53 -54.42
CA ALA A 803 -19.58 -16.53 -54.06
C ALA A 803 -21.01 -16.94 -54.43
N ALA A 804 -21.20 -17.65 -55.57
CA ALA A 804 -22.48 -18.21 -55.98
C ALA A 804 -22.91 -19.39 -55.08
N ALA A 805 -21.99 -20.21 -54.62
CA ALA A 805 -22.24 -21.32 -53.70
C ALA A 805 -22.65 -20.84 -52.27
N GLU A 806 -21.99 -19.81 -51.77
CA GLU A 806 -22.31 -19.22 -50.47
C GLU A 806 -23.69 -18.49 -50.47
N SER A 807 -24.03 -17.83 -51.58
CA SER A 807 -25.34 -17.21 -51.77
C SER A 807 -26.47 -18.26 -51.90
N ALA A 808 -26.19 -19.45 -52.40
CA ALA A 808 -27.12 -20.56 -52.55
C ALA A 808 -27.41 -21.27 -51.23
N SER A 809 -26.48 -21.21 -50.26
CA SER A 809 -26.58 -21.88 -48.93
C SER A 809 -27.34 -21.03 -47.88
N LYS A 810 -27.66 -19.76 -48.13
CA LYS A 810 -28.46 -18.93 -47.24
C LYS A 810 -29.92 -19.33 -47.28
N PRO A 811 -30.58 -19.77 -46.19
CA PRO A 811 -31.99 -20.13 -46.21
C PRO A 811 -32.83 -18.89 -46.59
N LYS A 812 -33.62 -19.01 -47.67
CA LYS A 812 -34.55 -17.97 -48.06
C LYS A 812 -35.48 -17.61 -46.90
N PRO A 813 -35.70 -16.30 -46.63
CA PRO A 813 -36.60 -15.87 -45.59
C PRO A 813 -38.01 -16.40 -45.92
N ARG A 814 -38.58 -17.23 -45.00
CA ARG A 814 -39.97 -17.67 -45.10
C ARG A 814 -40.89 -16.46 -45.08
N SER A 815 -41.55 -16.17 -46.20
CA SER A 815 -42.62 -15.18 -46.28
C SER A 815 -43.72 -15.61 -45.29
N ARG A 816 -43.96 -14.84 -44.26
CA ARG A 816 -45.17 -14.96 -43.43
C ARG A 816 -46.34 -14.48 -44.28
N ALA A 817 -47.14 -15.40 -44.78
CA ALA A 817 -48.45 -15.10 -45.31
C ALA A 817 -49.34 -14.57 -44.17
N ILE A 818 -49.73 -13.32 -44.29
CA ILE A 818 -50.76 -12.70 -43.47
C ILE A 818 -52.07 -13.31 -43.93
N LYS A 819 -52.73 -14.08 -43.06
CA LYS A 819 -54.15 -14.43 -43.23
C LYS A 819 -54.97 -13.36 -42.53
N HIS A 820 -55.86 -12.75 -43.34
CA HIS A 820 -56.96 -11.90 -42.87
C HIS A 820 -57.91 -12.60 -41.89
#